data_fcc8f056f81e213dc2f708e4c540029c
#
_entry.id   fcc8f056f81e213dc2f708e4c540029c
#
_cell.length_a   1.000
_cell.length_b   1.000
_cell.length_c   1.000
_cell.angle_alpha   90.00
_cell.angle_beta   90.00
_cell.angle_gamma   90.00
#
_symmetry.space_group_name_H-M   'P 1'
#
loop_
_entity.id
_entity.type
_entity.pdbx_description
1 polymer ?
#
loop_
_entity_poly.entity_id
_entity_poly.type
_entity_poly.pdbx_seq_one_letter_code
_entity_poly.pdbx_strand_id
1 'polypeptide(L)'
;DDDDVHNVLYNSGFSARKFSNSNQDSEWFEVPLPVAIRAIQAVKEGRTSLTAAEKSEGQTSFLPQAVPAAPKKKSITLRDEQVDCVNQTLRVFRKENSMLWNCKMRFGKTVTAYALIKKAGYQKVIVVTHRPVVEDGWRNDFDLIFGESDERAFLKKDRFDTDSSVYDAAMDARNDASLMTYKNSGKAFVYFASMQDLRGSKRADGKFDKNNAVFDMDWDLVIYDEAHEGTQTERGQKVQALLEAEKNGKTPKVLQLSGTPYNLMQKYENNVYTWDYVMEQKRKREWDTLHPGDHNPYADLPELRILTFDLGKSLPTSYRYETMETAFNFTEFFRMWTGDPVRDFRPLPAGAKVGDFVHEADVRSFLNLISSDDPESNYPYSTLEYREMFRHTLWMVPGVKEASALSKLLKEHPVFGAYKIANVAGEGDAEMPYDNALTLVKQVIKENRYTITISCGKLTTGVTVPEWTAVMMLTGSASTAASGYMQTIFRVQSAGVLDGKQKERCYVFDFAPDRALNVISEVNRITKRGRTNEEQNRIALGEFLNFCPVIAVDGTQMTEYNVPKMMRQIKRLTVDKAIKSGFDDESVYKQDTGLVMDEDDVQLFHTLSDKLSEQKAAKKETKVRINNQGLTNEEYDKAGKISNKPKRERTKEDDDLLKKLQEQKKEREKVIRLLRNVSIRLPLLIYGAKVDLTESIKMADFITLVDDESWQEFMPKTVDKPLFRKLLKYYDEDVVIGAGLRIRRMAKAADELPPTKRVQRIAEIFSHFRNPDKETVLTPWRVVNLHLSNMVGGYCFLNEQFDAQDVLDEPRLADQGDVTEDIFLNPDARILEMNSKSGLYPLYMAYSLYAMKLPGAEDKLPLEQTQALWRETVEQQIFVLCKTKMAQSITRRTLVGYQDEWTVNTTYIPHLLERMEKDPQRLAKKLQRTDTWRKEGEPMKFDAIVGNPPYQEDTGGGSAANVAAKQARPVYNLFVDQAKTMQPHYISMIMPA
;
A
#
# COMPACT_ATOMS: atom_id res chain seq x y z
N ASP A 1 -27.76 11.23 -53.06
CA ASP A 1 -26.55 10.37 -53.00
C ASP A 1 -25.33 11.27 -53.13
N ASP A 2 -24.26 10.98 -52.45
CA ASP A 2 -23.03 11.82 -52.42
C ASP A 2 -22.42 11.87 -53.81
N ASP A 3 -22.48 10.75 -54.54
CA ASP A 3 -22.01 10.62 -55.91
C ASP A 3 -22.76 11.57 -56.86
N ASP A 4 -24.06 11.79 -56.66
CA ASP A 4 -24.86 12.72 -57.49
C ASP A 4 -24.42 14.17 -57.30
N VAL A 5 -24.07 14.56 -56.06
CA VAL A 5 -23.57 15.90 -55.73
C VAL A 5 -22.18 16.11 -56.31
N HIS A 6 -21.31 15.09 -56.22
CA HIS A 6 -19.98 15.11 -56.83
C HIS A 6 -20.08 15.24 -58.35
N ASN A 7 -21.00 14.48 -58.99
CA ASN A 7 -21.23 14.57 -60.43
C ASN A 7 -21.72 15.97 -60.84
N VAL A 8 -22.62 16.61 -60.09
CA VAL A 8 -23.05 18.00 -60.33
C VAL A 8 -21.88 18.98 -60.25
N LEU A 9 -20.97 18.78 -59.26
CA LEU A 9 -19.78 19.63 -59.11
C LEU A 9 -18.78 19.40 -60.23
N TYR A 10 -18.51 18.18 -60.67
CA TYR A 10 -17.67 17.87 -61.83
C TYR A 10 -18.23 18.45 -63.10
N ASN A 11 -19.51 18.23 -63.38
CA ASN A 11 -20.18 18.76 -64.55
C ASN A 11 -20.27 20.30 -64.56
N SER A 12 -20.11 20.91 -63.40
CA SER A 12 -20.06 22.36 -63.23
C SER A 12 -18.66 22.96 -63.35
N GLY A 13 -17.63 22.09 -63.60
CA GLY A 13 -16.24 22.50 -63.80
C GLY A 13 -15.40 22.60 -62.50
N PHE A 14 -15.88 22.06 -61.35
CA PHE A 14 -15.08 21.96 -60.20
C PHE A 14 -14.36 20.60 -60.16
N SER A 15 -13.14 20.57 -59.64
CA SER A 15 -12.33 19.33 -59.55
C SER A 15 -12.17 18.89 -58.08
N ALA A 16 -12.16 17.58 -57.86
CA ALA A 16 -11.83 17.05 -56.55
C ALA A 16 -10.35 17.31 -56.20
N ARG A 17 -10.07 17.52 -54.90
CA ARG A 17 -8.71 17.74 -54.41
C ARG A 17 -7.88 16.46 -54.49
N LYS A 18 -6.69 16.53 -55.05
CA LYS A 18 -5.72 15.41 -55.05
C LYS A 18 -4.80 15.54 -53.89
N PHE A 19 -4.74 14.48 -53.05
CA PHE A 19 -3.77 14.40 -51.97
C PHE A 19 -2.47 13.77 -52.45
N SER A 20 -1.34 14.30 -52.01
CA SER A 20 0.01 13.97 -52.49
C SER A 20 0.41 12.47 -52.37
N ASN A 21 -0.38 11.64 -51.73
CA ASN A 21 -0.09 10.25 -51.48
C ASN A 21 -1.07 9.23 -52.13
N SER A 22 -1.98 9.65 -52.98
CA SER A 22 -2.88 8.72 -53.70
C SER A 22 -3.04 9.11 -55.15
N ASN A 23 -3.03 8.09 -56.04
CA ASN A 23 -3.35 8.27 -57.45
C ASN A 23 -4.88 8.30 -57.73
N GLN A 24 -5.69 8.27 -56.69
CA GLN A 24 -7.15 8.32 -56.80
C GLN A 24 -7.64 9.71 -56.44
N ASP A 25 -8.67 10.18 -57.15
CA ASP A 25 -9.35 11.42 -56.81
C ASP A 25 -10.05 11.29 -55.47
N SER A 26 -9.93 12.31 -54.59
CA SER A 26 -10.60 12.30 -53.31
C SER A 26 -12.06 12.75 -53.46
N GLU A 27 -12.88 12.44 -52.46
CA GLU A 27 -14.26 12.91 -52.39
C GLU A 27 -14.38 14.40 -51.94
N TRP A 28 -13.26 15.13 -51.85
CA TRP A 28 -13.19 16.49 -51.31
C TRP A 28 -13.07 17.52 -52.41
N PHE A 29 -14.01 18.46 -52.43
CA PHE A 29 -14.03 19.58 -53.36
C PHE A 29 -13.73 20.90 -52.65
N GLU A 30 -12.88 21.73 -53.24
CA GLU A 30 -12.62 23.08 -52.72
C GLU A 30 -13.63 24.05 -53.39
N VAL A 31 -14.83 24.14 -52.83
CA VAL A 31 -15.88 25.04 -53.30
C VAL A 31 -16.44 25.88 -52.13
N PRO A 32 -16.87 27.12 -52.34
CA PRO A 32 -17.58 27.92 -51.35
C PRO A 32 -18.82 27.18 -50.85
N LEU A 33 -19.13 27.28 -49.56
CA LEU A 33 -20.29 26.63 -48.97
C LEU A 33 -21.63 26.94 -49.69
N PRO A 34 -21.91 28.19 -50.19
CA PRO A 34 -23.09 28.44 -50.99
C PRO A 34 -23.14 27.60 -52.27
N VAL A 35 -22.02 27.39 -52.96
CA VAL A 35 -21.93 26.56 -54.17
C VAL A 35 -22.21 25.11 -53.85
N ALA A 36 -21.68 24.56 -52.74
CA ALA A 36 -21.97 23.20 -52.29
C ALA A 36 -23.46 23.02 -51.98
N ILE A 37 -24.09 23.99 -51.32
CA ILE A 37 -25.54 23.96 -51.03
C ILE A 37 -26.34 23.97 -52.33
N ARG A 38 -25.94 24.78 -53.32
CA ARG A 38 -26.59 24.79 -54.66
C ARG A 38 -26.41 23.47 -55.39
N ALA A 39 -25.29 22.82 -55.29
CA ALA A 39 -25.07 21.47 -55.83
C ALA A 39 -26.06 20.46 -55.25
N ILE A 40 -26.28 20.47 -53.94
CA ILE A 40 -27.27 19.62 -53.26
C ILE A 40 -28.71 19.96 -53.73
N GLN A 41 -29.01 21.24 -53.92
CA GLN A 41 -30.31 21.68 -54.41
C GLN A 41 -30.50 21.23 -55.85
N ALA A 42 -29.50 21.36 -56.74
CA ALA A 42 -29.54 20.92 -58.10
C ALA A 42 -29.87 19.43 -58.25
N VAL A 43 -29.24 18.58 -57.36
CA VAL A 43 -29.58 17.15 -57.33
C VAL A 43 -31.04 16.92 -56.93
N LYS A 44 -31.57 17.65 -55.94
CA LYS A 44 -33.00 17.58 -55.57
C LYS A 44 -33.96 18.00 -56.65
N GLU A 45 -33.53 18.91 -57.54
CA GLU A 45 -34.29 19.42 -58.68
C GLU A 45 -34.08 18.58 -59.96
N GLY A 46 -33.27 17.47 -59.84
CA GLY A 46 -32.97 16.60 -61.01
C GLY A 46 -32.03 17.24 -62.04
N ARG A 47 -31.30 18.28 -61.67
CA ARG A 47 -30.32 18.94 -62.54
C ARG A 47 -28.95 18.33 -62.45
N THR A 48 -28.23 18.27 -63.53
CA THR A 48 -26.89 17.61 -63.60
C THR A 48 -25.72 18.61 -63.51
N SER A 49 -26.02 19.94 -63.47
CA SER A 49 -25.02 21.01 -63.43
C SER A 49 -25.57 22.28 -62.76
N LEU A 50 -24.68 23.13 -62.26
CA LEU A 50 -25.00 24.46 -61.75
C LEU A 50 -25.05 25.54 -62.87
N THR A 51 -25.91 26.52 -62.73
CA THR A 51 -25.94 27.74 -63.57
C THR A 51 -24.69 28.60 -63.29
N ALA A 52 -24.40 29.51 -64.27
CA ALA A 52 -23.29 30.44 -64.12
C ALA A 52 -23.41 31.34 -62.86
N ALA A 53 -24.65 31.74 -62.51
CA ALA A 53 -24.92 32.53 -61.31
C ALA A 53 -24.66 31.72 -60.02
N GLU A 54 -25.09 30.47 -60.00
CA GLU A 54 -24.85 29.57 -58.81
C GLU A 54 -23.39 29.23 -58.65
N LYS A 55 -22.60 29.11 -59.72
CA LYS A 55 -21.12 28.90 -59.64
C LYS A 55 -20.38 30.09 -59.07
N SER A 56 -20.90 31.31 -59.26
CA SER A 56 -20.30 32.55 -58.75
C SER A 56 -20.84 32.94 -57.38
N GLU A 57 -21.79 32.17 -56.79
CA GLU A 57 -22.38 32.47 -55.52
C GLU A 57 -21.32 32.25 -54.38
N GLY A 58 -21.01 33.33 -53.67
CA GLY A 58 -19.95 33.31 -52.60
C GLY A 58 -18.55 33.72 -53.10
N GLN A 59 -18.30 33.93 -54.37
CA GLN A 59 -17.01 34.45 -54.85
C GLN A 59 -16.74 35.91 -54.46
N THR A 60 -17.77 36.70 -54.19
CA THR A 60 -17.66 38.08 -53.69
C THR A 60 -17.37 38.15 -52.17
N SER A 61 -17.54 37.10 -51.42
CA SER A 61 -17.17 37.04 -49.98
C SER A 61 -15.73 36.57 -49.76
N PHE A 62 -15.04 36.09 -50.74
CA PHE A 62 -13.60 35.88 -50.77
C PHE A 62 -12.87 37.09 -51.37
N LEU A 63 -13.04 38.31 -50.79
CA LEU A 63 -11.89 39.18 -50.72
C LEU A 63 -10.80 38.37 -50.01
N PRO A 64 -9.54 38.29 -50.56
CA PRO A 64 -8.46 37.71 -49.81
C PRO A 64 -8.28 38.58 -48.59
N GLN A 65 -8.93 38.23 -47.46
CA GLN A 65 -8.36 38.51 -46.20
C GLN A 65 -6.94 37.95 -46.32
N ALA A 66 -5.96 38.88 -46.27
CA ALA A 66 -4.56 38.51 -46.30
C ALA A 66 -4.40 37.18 -45.64
N VAL A 67 -4.00 36.15 -46.41
CA VAL A 67 -3.76 34.79 -45.91
C VAL A 67 -3.13 35.01 -44.54
N PRO A 68 -3.78 34.62 -43.44
CA PRO A 68 -3.17 34.86 -42.13
C PRO A 68 -1.82 34.20 -42.27
N ALA A 69 -0.74 34.97 -42.21
CA ALA A 69 0.63 34.46 -42.41
C ALA A 69 0.67 33.16 -41.65
N ALA A 70 0.96 32.05 -42.34
CA ALA A 70 0.89 30.69 -41.81
C ALA A 70 1.25 30.77 -40.35
N PRO A 71 0.41 30.36 -39.39
CA PRO A 71 0.53 30.74 -37.99
C PRO A 71 1.97 30.57 -37.62
N LYS A 72 2.67 31.67 -37.33
CA LYS A 72 4.12 31.63 -37.07
C LYS A 72 4.27 30.53 -36.07
N LYS A 73 4.91 29.40 -36.51
CA LYS A 73 5.11 28.23 -35.65
C LYS A 73 5.53 28.81 -34.33
N LYS A 74 4.73 28.64 -33.27
CA LYS A 74 5.02 29.16 -31.92
C LYS A 74 6.36 28.57 -31.56
N SER A 75 7.42 29.37 -31.59
CA SER A 75 8.69 28.99 -31.03
C SER A 75 8.46 28.81 -29.53
N ILE A 76 8.58 27.60 -29.03
CA ILE A 76 8.48 27.38 -27.60
C ILE A 76 9.72 27.97 -26.94
N THR A 77 9.50 28.95 -26.10
CA THR A 77 10.52 29.43 -25.16
C THR A 77 10.43 28.55 -23.91
N LEU A 78 11.54 27.90 -23.55
CA LEU A 78 11.61 27.13 -22.31
C LEU A 78 11.50 28.05 -21.10
N ARG A 79 10.79 27.59 -20.07
CA ARG A 79 10.74 28.27 -18.77
C ARG A 79 12.07 28.12 -18.04
N ASP A 80 12.36 28.99 -17.07
CA ASP A 80 13.62 29.03 -16.33
C ASP A 80 13.97 27.69 -15.70
N GLU A 81 13.01 27.03 -15.05
CA GLU A 81 13.21 25.72 -14.44
C GLU A 81 13.49 24.63 -15.47
N GLN A 82 12.95 24.73 -16.69
CA GLN A 82 13.25 23.78 -17.77
C GLN A 82 14.70 23.99 -18.29
N VAL A 83 15.11 25.25 -18.43
CA VAL A 83 16.49 25.62 -18.80
C VAL A 83 17.48 25.15 -17.73
N ASP A 84 17.13 25.34 -16.46
CA ASP A 84 17.97 24.91 -15.34
C ASP A 84 18.08 23.38 -15.28
N CYS A 85 16.95 22.68 -15.50
CA CYS A 85 16.91 21.22 -15.58
C CYS A 85 17.89 20.69 -16.66
N VAL A 86 17.84 21.25 -17.86
CA VAL A 86 18.75 20.89 -18.97
C VAL A 86 20.21 21.17 -18.58
N ASN A 87 20.48 22.35 -18.01
CA ASN A 87 21.86 22.77 -17.64
C ASN A 87 22.42 21.87 -16.53
N GLN A 88 21.62 21.54 -15.52
CA GLN A 88 22.03 20.63 -14.44
C GLN A 88 22.28 19.22 -15.00
N THR A 89 21.41 18.71 -15.87
CA THR A 89 21.59 17.40 -16.51
C THR A 89 22.88 17.33 -17.30
N LEU A 90 23.20 18.35 -18.08
CA LEU A 90 24.46 18.44 -18.83
C LEU A 90 25.70 18.48 -17.91
N ARG A 91 25.60 19.15 -16.75
CA ARG A 91 26.66 19.13 -15.74
C ARG A 91 26.89 17.75 -15.13
N VAL A 92 25.78 17.04 -14.81
CA VAL A 92 25.83 15.66 -14.29
C VAL A 92 26.40 14.72 -15.33
N PHE A 93 25.97 14.79 -16.58
CA PHE A 93 26.41 13.89 -17.66
C PHE A 93 27.90 14.05 -18.06
N ARG A 94 28.57 15.11 -17.61
CA ARG A 94 30.04 15.21 -17.73
C ARG A 94 30.81 14.25 -16.81
N LYS A 95 30.19 13.86 -15.67
CA LYS A 95 30.83 13.06 -14.62
C LYS A 95 30.20 11.68 -14.50
N GLU A 96 28.89 11.60 -14.70
CA GLU A 96 28.04 10.45 -14.47
C GLU A 96 27.27 10.08 -15.75
N ASN A 97 26.79 8.84 -15.82
CA ASN A 97 26.02 8.36 -16.99
C ASN A 97 24.51 8.38 -16.74
N SER A 98 24.04 8.66 -15.54
CA SER A 98 22.61 8.57 -15.23
C SER A 98 22.08 9.80 -14.51
N MET A 99 20.83 10.19 -14.82
CA MET A 99 20.12 11.31 -14.23
C MET A 99 18.63 10.97 -14.05
N LEU A 100 18.04 11.38 -12.95
CA LEU A 100 16.61 11.27 -12.69
C LEU A 100 15.96 12.65 -12.66
N TRP A 101 14.87 12.83 -13.41
CA TRP A 101 14.00 13.99 -13.29
C TRP A 101 12.76 13.64 -12.46
N ASN A 102 12.73 14.13 -11.23
CA ASN A 102 11.54 14.16 -10.38
C ASN A 102 10.75 15.43 -10.68
N CYS A 103 10.03 15.43 -11.79
CA CYS A 103 9.29 16.60 -12.25
C CYS A 103 7.80 16.25 -12.32
N LYS A 104 6.98 16.97 -11.55
CA LYS A 104 5.53 16.76 -11.55
C LYS A 104 4.95 16.84 -12.97
N MET A 105 3.73 16.35 -13.12
CA MET A 105 2.99 16.47 -14.37
C MET A 105 2.90 17.93 -14.81
N ARG A 106 2.97 18.18 -16.13
CA ARG A 106 2.96 19.51 -16.77
C ARG A 106 4.20 20.36 -16.57
N PHE A 107 5.25 19.83 -15.99
CA PHE A 107 6.57 20.42 -16.11
C PHE A 107 6.98 20.60 -17.59
N GLY A 108 6.44 19.79 -18.50
CA GLY A 108 6.87 19.73 -19.89
C GLY A 108 8.11 18.85 -20.07
N LYS A 109 8.13 17.70 -19.39
CA LYS A 109 9.26 16.75 -19.42
C LYS A 109 9.71 16.41 -20.83
N THR A 110 8.76 16.17 -21.77
CA THR A 110 9.04 15.81 -23.17
C THR A 110 9.73 16.93 -23.91
N VAL A 111 9.19 18.15 -23.86
CA VAL A 111 9.77 19.35 -24.50
C VAL A 111 11.18 19.61 -23.92
N THR A 112 11.33 19.50 -22.60
CA THR A 112 12.61 19.70 -21.92
C THR A 112 13.64 18.62 -22.31
N ALA A 113 13.20 17.37 -22.49
CA ALA A 113 14.06 16.27 -22.96
C ALA A 113 14.54 16.50 -24.40
N TYR A 114 13.67 16.96 -25.28
CA TYR A 114 14.08 17.34 -26.64
C TYR A 114 15.04 18.54 -26.67
N ALA A 115 14.82 19.53 -25.78
CA ALA A 115 15.77 20.63 -25.63
C ALA A 115 17.17 20.14 -25.13
N LEU A 116 17.19 19.15 -24.23
CA LEU A 116 18.44 18.50 -23.82
C LEU A 116 19.10 17.79 -24.99
N ILE A 117 18.36 16.99 -25.77
CA ILE A 117 18.86 16.28 -26.95
C ILE A 117 19.48 17.26 -27.94
N LYS A 118 18.77 18.35 -28.26
CA LYS A 118 19.22 19.40 -29.19
C LYS A 118 20.50 20.09 -28.67
N LYS A 119 20.50 20.49 -27.40
CA LYS A 119 21.64 21.20 -26.78
C LYS A 119 22.88 20.33 -26.60
N ALA A 120 22.70 19.05 -26.32
CA ALA A 120 23.79 18.07 -26.19
C ALA A 120 24.31 17.54 -27.54
N GLY A 121 23.54 17.70 -28.63
CA GLY A 121 23.90 17.19 -29.95
C GLY A 121 23.79 15.68 -30.10
N TYR A 122 22.99 14.99 -29.27
CA TYR A 122 22.82 13.54 -29.35
C TYR A 122 22.19 13.14 -30.69
N GLN A 123 22.75 12.13 -31.36
CA GLN A 123 22.34 11.66 -32.68
C GLN A 123 21.39 10.46 -32.63
N LYS A 124 21.69 9.48 -31.76
CA LYS A 124 20.94 8.24 -31.63
C LYS A 124 20.30 8.17 -30.26
N VAL A 125 19.00 8.45 -30.20
CA VAL A 125 18.26 8.51 -28.93
C VAL A 125 17.12 7.50 -28.95
N ILE A 126 16.96 6.75 -27.87
CA ILE A 126 15.79 5.90 -27.66
C ILE A 126 14.95 6.41 -26.49
N VAL A 127 13.64 6.50 -26.72
CA VAL A 127 12.62 6.76 -25.69
C VAL A 127 11.86 5.47 -25.42
N VAL A 128 11.93 4.99 -24.20
CA VAL A 128 11.23 3.78 -23.75
C VAL A 128 10.13 4.16 -22.77
N THR A 129 8.89 3.88 -23.12
CA THR A 129 7.74 4.12 -22.25
C THR A 129 7.07 2.81 -21.83
N HIS A 130 6.45 2.80 -20.66
CA HIS A 130 5.57 1.70 -20.27
C HIS A 130 4.19 1.80 -20.95
N ARG A 131 3.79 2.99 -21.40
CA ARG A 131 2.45 3.29 -21.94
C ARG A 131 2.52 3.81 -23.38
N PRO A 132 2.23 2.98 -24.35
CA PRO A 132 2.24 3.39 -25.78
C PRO A 132 1.37 4.59 -26.11
N VAL A 133 0.30 4.84 -25.36
CA VAL A 133 -0.67 5.94 -25.56
C VAL A 133 -0.03 7.35 -25.55
N VAL A 134 1.15 7.52 -24.93
CA VAL A 134 1.85 8.82 -24.87
C VAL A 134 2.64 9.14 -26.15
N GLU A 135 2.66 8.25 -27.14
CA GLU A 135 3.40 8.39 -28.39
C GLU A 135 3.08 9.70 -29.13
N ASP A 136 1.79 10.01 -29.27
CA ASP A 136 1.35 11.24 -29.97
C ASP A 136 1.87 12.49 -29.30
N GLY A 137 1.95 12.49 -27.96
CA GLY A 137 2.53 13.60 -27.19
C GLY A 137 4.01 13.79 -27.52
N TRP A 138 4.79 12.69 -27.54
CA TRP A 138 6.20 12.73 -27.90
C TRP A 138 6.41 13.16 -29.35
N ARG A 139 5.57 12.71 -30.28
CA ARG A 139 5.62 13.11 -31.68
C ARG A 139 5.33 14.59 -31.90
N ASN A 140 4.25 15.09 -31.28
CA ASN A 140 3.86 16.51 -31.39
C ASN A 140 4.94 17.44 -30.80
N ASP A 141 5.51 17.10 -29.66
CA ASP A 141 6.59 17.87 -29.04
C ASP A 141 7.89 17.78 -29.84
N PHE A 142 8.14 16.66 -30.55
CA PHE A 142 9.27 16.53 -31.46
C PHE A 142 9.17 17.53 -32.62
N ASP A 143 8.04 17.57 -33.30
CA ASP A 143 7.78 18.48 -34.45
C ASP A 143 7.87 19.95 -34.01
N LEU A 144 7.53 20.23 -32.75
CA LEU A 144 7.56 21.57 -32.17
C LEU A 144 8.98 22.08 -31.88
N ILE A 145 9.90 21.21 -31.43
CA ILE A 145 11.27 21.57 -31.04
C ILE A 145 12.25 21.49 -32.23
N PHE A 146 12.13 20.46 -33.07
CA PHE A 146 13.06 20.25 -34.16
C PHE A 146 12.60 20.93 -35.47
N GLY A 147 11.28 20.93 -35.74
CA GLY A 147 10.70 21.61 -36.90
C GLY A 147 11.22 21.07 -38.25
N GLU A 148 11.01 21.85 -39.34
CA GLU A 148 11.45 21.47 -40.69
C GLU A 148 12.95 21.71 -40.94
N SER A 149 13.61 22.48 -40.08
CA SER A 149 15.02 22.85 -40.27
C SER A 149 16.03 21.83 -39.72
N ASP A 150 15.57 20.85 -38.93
CA ASP A 150 16.39 19.79 -38.36
C ASP A 150 16.12 18.48 -39.12
N GLU A 151 17.16 17.89 -39.76
CA GLU A 151 17.02 16.64 -40.52
C GLU A 151 16.82 15.39 -39.65
N ARG A 152 16.62 15.54 -38.36
CA ARG A 152 16.39 14.45 -37.42
C ARG A 152 15.05 13.76 -37.67
N ALA A 153 15.06 12.43 -37.61
CA ALA A 153 13.85 11.63 -37.80
C ALA A 153 13.23 11.17 -36.46
N PHE A 154 11.91 11.13 -36.40
CA PHE A 154 11.18 10.44 -35.33
C PHE A 154 10.78 9.06 -35.86
N LEU A 155 11.34 8.01 -35.29
CA LEU A 155 11.12 6.63 -35.71
C LEU A 155 10.30 5.90 -34.65
N LYS A 156 9.45 5.01 -35.11
CA LYS A 156 8.70 4.08 -34.25
C LYS A 156 8.59 2.73 -34.95
N LYS A 157 8.29 1.70 -34.20
CA LYS A 157 7.96 0.39 -34.74
C LYS A 157 6.57 0.46 -35.38
N ASP A 158 6.44 0.00 -36.63
CA ASP A 158 5.13 -0.19 -37.22
C ASP A 158 4.37 -1.25 -36.42
N ARG A 159 3.17 -0.92 -36.01
CA ARG A 159 2.30 -1.82 -35.25
C ARG A 159 1.34 -2.50 -36.20
N PHE A 160 1.12 -3.79 -35.99
CA PHE A 160 -0.04 -4.48 -36.50
C PHE A 160 -1.30 -4.08 -35.73
N ASP A 161 -2.43 -4.23 -36.43
CA ASP A 161 -3.75 -4.09 -35.84
C ASP A 161 -3.88 -4.85 -34.53
N THR A 162 -4.40 -4.15 -33.58
CA THR A 162 -5.09 -4.42 -32.31
C THR A 162 -4.94 -5.76 -31.57
N ASP A 163 -4.46 -6.83 -32.19
CA ASP A 163 -4.25 -8.11 -31.48
C ASP A 163 -2.76 -8.39 -31.23
N SER A 164 -2.30 -7.99 -30.02
CA SER A 164 -0.92 -8.18 -29.55
C SER A 164 -0.49 -9.66 -29.39
N SER A 165 -1.36 -10.59 -29.72
CA SER A 165 -1.11 -12.04 -29.65
C SER A 165 -0.39 -12.60 -30.87
N VAL A 166 -0.39 -11.90 -32.02
CA VAL A 166 0.22 -12.37 -33.25
C VAL A 166 1.55 -11.68 -33.49
N TYR A 167 2.65 -12.43 -33.29
CA TYR A 167 4.01 -12.00 -33.63
C TYR A 167 4.25 -12.24 -35.13
N ASP A 168 4.63 -11.18 -35.89
CA ASP A 168 5.06 -11.28 -37.27
C ASP A 168 6.56 -11.03 -37.42
N ALA A 169 7.30 -12.10 -37.68
CA ALA A 169 8.75 -12.08 -37.86
C ALA A 169 9.18 -11.23 -39.07
N ALA A 170 8.38 -11.20 -40.14
CA ALA A 170 8.72 -10.44 -41.34
C ALA A 170 8.63 -8.93 -41.13
N MET A 171 7.66 -8.49 -40.35
CA MET A 171 7.55 -7.09 -40.00
C MET A 171 8.62 -6.67 -38.99
N ASP A 172 8.95 -7.50 -38.01
CA ASP A 172 10.02 -7.19 -37.07
C ASP A 172 11.37 -7.04 -37.80
N ALA A 173 11.65 -7.93 -38.77
CA ALA A 173 12.82 -7.80 -39.64
C ALA A 173 12.84 -6.53 -40.50
N ARG A 174 11.66 -6.05 -40.97
CA ARG A 174 11.55 -4.74 -41.68
C ARG A 174 11.82 -3.58 -40.75
N ASN A 175 11.29 -3.60 -39.51
CA ASN A 175 11.55 -2.57 -38.51
C ASN A 175 13.03 -2.51 -38.15
N ASP A 176 13.68 -3.65 -37.95
CA ASP A 176 15.11 -3.74 -37.68
C ASP A 176 15.94 -3.24 -38.88
N ALA A 177 15.57 -3.59 -40.12
CA ALA A 177 16.24 -3.12 -41.33
C ALA A 177 16.07 -1.59 -41.52
N SER A 178 14.88 -1.06 -41.26
CA SER A 178 14.61 0.38 -41.28
C SER A 178 15.48 1.14 -40.28
N LEU A 179 15.57 0.68 -39.05
CA LEU A 179 16.42 1.28 -37.99
C LEU A 179 17.91 1.23 -38.38
N MET A 180 18.36 0.14 -38.96
CA MET A 180 19.74 0.01 -39.44
C MET A 180 20.06 0.90 -40.65
N THR A 181 19.06 1.14 -41.52
CA THR A 181 19.20 2.10 -42.65
C THR A 181 19.44 3.52 -42.10
N TYR A 182 18.69 3.96 -41.11
CA TYR A 182 18.92 5.26 -40.47
C TYR A 182 20.28 5.32 -39.76
N LYS A 183 20.68 4.26 -39.04
CA LYS A 183 22.04 4.18 -38.46
C LYS A 183 23.14 4.38 -39.51
N ASN A 184 23.02 3.71 -40.66
CA ASN A 184 24.01 3.70 -41.72
C ASN A 184 24.02 5.02 -42.55
N SER A 185 22.88 5.74 -42.58
CA SER A 185 22.78 7.06 -43.21
C SER A 185 23.51 8.19 -42.46
N GLY A 186 23.89 7.95 -41.20
CA GLY A 186 24.49 8.97 -40.35
C GLY A 186 23.52 10.09 -39.91
N LYS A 187 22.24 9.99 -40.25
CA LYS A 187 21.22 10.96 -39.83
C LYS A 187 20.85 10.77 -38.36
N ALA A 188 20.60 11.88 -37.68
CA ALA A 188 20.15 11.86 -36.31
C ALA A 188 18.69 11.37 -36.22
N PHE A 189 18.35 10.62 -35.17
CA PHE A 189 16.98 10.12 -34.96
C PHE A 189 16.64 9.93 -33.49
N VAL A 190 15.34 9.96 -33.20
CA VAL A 190 14.75 9.54 -31.94
C VAL A 190 13.86 8.32 -32.22
N TYR A 191 14.17 7.18 -31.59
CA TYR A 191 13.40 5.96 -31.70
C TYR A 191 12.47 5.79 -30.51
N PHE A 192 11.18 5.64 -30.77
CA PHE A 192 10.18 5.44 -29.71
C PHE A 192 9.82 3.97 -29.57
N ALA A 193 9.95 3.44 -28.36
CA ALA A 193 9.74 2.02 -28.04
C ALA A 193 8.84 1.83 -26.82
N SER A 194 8.09 0.73 -26.81
CA SER A 194 7.33 0.30 -25.63
C SER A 194 8.13 -0.70 -24.80
N MET A 195 8.17 -0.51 -23.49
CA MET A 195 8.75 -1.47 -22.55
C MET A 195 8.10 -2.87 -22.67
N GLN A 196 6.80 -2.92 -22.93
CA GLN A 196 6.07 -4.18 -23.09
C GLN A 196 6.56 -4.95 -24.33
N ASP A 197 6.77 -4.24 -25.45
CA ASP A 197 7.31 -4.86 -26.68
C ASP A 197 8.73 -5.36 -26.47
N LEU A 198 9.59 -4.56 -25.85
CA LEU A 198 11.00 -4.94 -25.58
C LEU A 198 11.11 -6.16 -24.66
N ARG A 199 10.26 -6.26 -23.62
CA ARG A 199 10.21 -7.43 -22.73
C ARG A 199 9.76 -8.72 -23.42
N GLY A 200 9.06 -8.63 -24.52
CA GLY A 200 8.65 -9.77 -25.34
C GLY A 200 9.81 -10.44 -26.09
N SER A 201 10.99 -9.79 -26.19
CA SER A 201 12.17 -10.32 -26.86
C SER A 201 12.84 -11.46 -26.09
N LYS A 202 13.30 -12.48 -26.80
CA LYS A 202 14.11 -13.59 -26.24
C LYS A 202 15.35 -13.11 -25.49
N ARG A 203 15.98 -12.02 -25.93
CA ARG A 203 17.13 -11.40 -25.24
C ARG A 203 16.80 -10.87 -23.85
N ALA A 204 15.53 -10.56 -23.59
CA ALA A 204 15.00 -10.14 -22.29
C ALA A 204 14.17 -11.25 -21.61
N ASP A 205 14.41 -12.54 -21.93
CA ASP A 205 13.65 -13.73 -21.51
C ASP A 205 12.18 -13.73 -21.95
N GLY A 206 11.86 -13.04 -23.03
CA GLY A 206 10.57 -13.10 -23.68
C GLY A 206 10.43 -14.30 -24.60
N LYS A 207 9.32 -14.36 -25.33
CA LYS A 207 8.99 -15.51 -26.20
C LYS A 207 9.50 -15.37 -27.62
N PHE A 208 9.73 -14.14 -28.11
CA PHE A 208 9.92 -13.84 -29.51
C PHE A 208 11.33 -13.37 -29.82
N ASP A 209 11.88 -13.81 -30.97
CA ASP A 209 13.15 -13.31 -31.50
C ASP A 209 12.91 -11.98 -32.24
N LYS A 210 12.97 -10.88 -31.49
CA LYS A 210 12.62 -9.53 -31.98
C LYS A 210 13.45 -8.44 -31.32
N ASN A 211 13.42 -7.24 -31.91
CA ASN A 211 14.09 -6.03 -31.42
C ASN A 211 15.64 -6.17 -31.36
N ASN A 212 16.24 -7.05 -32.17
CA ASN A 212 17.69 -7.29 -32.12
C ASN A 212 18.46 -6.02 -32.49
N ALA A 213 18.08 -5.32 -33.55
CA ALA A 213 18.71 -4.05 -33.94
C ALA A 213 18.62 -2.97 -32.84
N VAL A 214 17.53 -2.93 -32.09
CA VAL A 214 17.34 -1.99 -30.97
C VAL A 214 18.33 -2.31 -29.86
N PHE A 215 18.51 -3.58 -29.52
CA PHE A 215 19.44 -3.99 -28.47
C PHE A 215 20.90 -3.93 -28.89
N ASP A 216 21.22 -3.98 -30.20
CA ASP A 216 22.59 -3.88 -30.72
C ASP A 216 22.99 -2.45 -31.11
N MET A 217 22.06 -1.48 -30.97
CA MET A 217 22.34 -0.09 -31.25
C MET A 217 23.26 0.53 -30.17
N ASP A 218 24.23 1.32 -30.62
CA ASP A 218 25.09 2.14 -29.78
C ASP A 218 24.42 3.49 -29.50
N TRP A 219 23.48 3.49 -28.57
CA TRP A 219 22.71 4.68 -28.22
C TRP A 219 23.59 5.79 -27.59
N ASP A 220 23.26 7.07 -27.89
CA ASP A 220 23.84 8.22 -27.21
C ASP A 220 23.12 8.48 -25.89
N LEU A 221 21.80 8.37 -25.93
CA LEU A 221 20.90 8.65 -24.81
C LEU A 221 19.76 7.64 -24.79
N VAL A 222 19.52 7.06 -23.62
CA VAL A 222 18.37 6.21 -23.33
C VAL A 222 17.47 6.98 -22.37
N ILE A 223 16.22 7.24 -22.77
CA ILE A 223 15.22 7.92 -21.94
C ILE A 223 14.16 6.90 -21.52
N TYR A 224 13.91 6.78 -20.22
CA TYR A 224 12.78 6.01 -19.68
C TYR A 224 11.70 6.98 -19.22
N ASP A 225 10.56 6.98 -19.90
CA ASP A 225 9.41 7.77 -19.51
C ASP A 225 8.53 6.97 -18.54
N GLU A 226 8.06 7.63 -17.48
CA GLU A 226 7.39 7.03 -16.32
C GLU A 226 8.19 5.85 -15.74
N ALA A 227 9.48 6.10 -15.51
CA ALA A 227 10.50 5.11 -15.14
C ALA A 227 10.15 4.28 -13.89
N HIS A 228 9.27 4.77 -13.00
CA HIS A 228 8.80 4.05 -11.84
C HIS A 228 7.85 2.88 -12.18
N GLU A 229 7.28 2.85 -13.41
CA GLU A 229 6.44 1.77 -13.91
C GLU A 229 7.28 0.79 -14.76
N GLY A 230 7.18 -0.48 -14.45
CA GLY A 230 7.69 -1.55 -15.33
C GLY A 230 9.18 -1.79 -15.37
N THR A 231 10.04 -0.86 -14.94
CA THR A 231 11.50 -1.05 -14.92
C THR A 231 11.96 -1.98 -13.78
N GLN A 232 11.13 -2.19 -12.77
CA GLN A 232 11.47 -2.95 -11.56
C GLN A 232 11.21 -4.47 -11.66
N THR A 233 10.59 -4.94 -12.74
CA THR A 233 10.42 -6.38 -12.97
C THR A 233 11.73 -6.98 -13.49
N GLU A 234 11.98 -8.27 -13.23
CA GLU A 234 13.20 -8.95 -13.71
C GLU A 234 13.42 -8.76 -15.22
N ARG A 235 12.39 -8.90 -16.05
CA ARG A 235 12.49 -8.66 -17.49
C ARG A 235 12.69 -7.19 -17.84
N GLY A 236 12.10 -6.26 -17.07
CA GLY A 236 12.33 -4.83 -17.24
C GLY A 236 13.79 -4.46 -16.95
N GLN A 237 14.36 -5.02 -15.90
CA GLN A 237 15.78 -4.84 -15.55
C GLN A 237 16.72 -5.43 -16.62
N LYS A 238 16.35 -6.56 -17.24
CA LYS A 238 17.12 -7.12 -18.37
C LYS A 238 17.06 -6.22 -19.61
N VAL A 239 15.90 -5.65 -19.92
CA VAL A 239 15.79 -4.66 -21.02
C VAL A 239 16.70 -3.47 -20.73
N GLN A 240 16.68 -2.94 -19.50
CA GLN A 240 17.57 -1.84 -19.10
C GLN A 240 19.05 -2.23 -19.27
N ALA A 241 19.46 -3.38 -18.75
CA ALA A 241 20.84 -3.86 -18.87
C ALA A 241 21.29 -3.99 -20.33
N LEU A 242 20.42 -4.45 -21.24
CA LEU A 242 20.72 -4.58 -22.66
C LEU A 242 20.84 -3.22 -23.38
N LEU A 243 19.99 -2.25 -23.03
CA LEU A 243 20.02 -0.91 -23.62
C LEU A 243 21.17 -0.05 -23.08
N GLU A 244 21.50 -0.21 -21.79
CA GLU A 244 22.53 0.56 -21.08
C GLU A 244 23.94 -0.05 -21.21
N ALA A 245 24.05 -1.25 -21.81
CA ALA A 245 25.34 -1.90 -22.04
C ALA A 245 26.25 -1.06 -22.92
N GLU A 246 27.54 -1.08 -22.58
CA GLU A 246 28.59 -0.49 -23.43
C GLU A 246 28.63 -1.20 -24.80
N LYS A 247 28.64 -0.42 -25.88
CA LYS A 247 28.71 -0.93 -27.25
C LYS A 247 29.69 -0.05 -28.05
N ASN A 248 30.56 -0.70 -28.80
CA ASN A 248 31.59 -0.02 -29.58
C ASN A 248 32.46 0.99 -28.76
N GLY A 249 32.75 0.65 -27.50
CA GLY A 249 33.49 1.52 -26.58
C GLY A 249 32.70 2.73 -26.05
N LYS A 250 31.36 2.72 -26.21
CA LYS A 250 30.47 3.80 -25.81
C LYS A 250 29.41 3.32 -24.84
N THR A 251 29.36 3.95 -23.67
CA THR A 251 28.27 3.77 -22.69
C THR A 251 27.24 4.87 -22.90
N PRO A 252 25.96 4.56 -23.11
CA PRO A 252 24.93 5.56 -23.30
C PRO A 252 24.71 6.40 -22.03
N LYS A 253 24.26 7.66 -22.20
CA LYS A 253 23.65 8.41 -21.10
C LYS A 253 22.25 7.90 -20.84
N VAL A 254 21.83 7.88 -19.58
CA VAL A 254 20.53 7.37 -19.14
C VAL A 254 19.76 8.49 -18.45
N LEU A 255 18.59 8.82 -18.97
CA LEU A 255 17.69 9.79 -18.39
C LEU A 255 16.40 9.10 -17.97
N GLN A 256 16.06 9.16 -16.69
CA GLN A 256 14.80 8.67 -16.19
C GLN A 256 13.87 9.85 -15.89
N LEU A 257 12.64 9.78 -16.44
CA LEU A 257 11.60 10.77 -16.26
C LEU A 257 10.49 10.19 -15.37
N SER A 258 10.09 10.92 -14.35
CA SER A 258 8.93 10.54 -13.55
C SER A 258 8.36 11.73 -12.79
N GLY A 259 7.04 11.76 -12.64
CA GLY A 259 6.34 12.71 -11.76
C GLY A 259 6.27 12.24 -10.31
N THR A 260 6.51 10.95 -10.05
CA THR A 260 6.39 10.31 -8.74
C THR A 260 7.44 9.21 -8.56
N PRO A 261 8.75 9.53 -8.66
CA PRO A 261 9.82 8.55 -8.68
C PRO A 261 10.23 8.08 -7.27
N TYR A 262 9.31 8.03 -6.31
CA TYR A 262 9.63 7.81 -4.89
C TYR A 262 10.42 6.52 -4.64
N ASN A 263 10.17 5.48 -5.43
CA ASN A 263 10.90 4.22 -5.38
C ASN A 263 12.27 4.24 -6.08
N LEU A 264 12.57 5.27 -6.88
CA LEU A 264 13.82 5.43 -7.62
C LEU A 264 14.76 6.45 -6.97
N MET A 265 14.24 7.41 -6.21
CA MET A 265 15.01 8.54 -5.69
C MET A 265 16.23 8.13 -4.85
N GLN A 266 16.12 7.03 -4.11
CA GLN A 266 17.23 6.51 -3.31
C GLN A 266 18.41 6.03 -4.16
N LYS A 267 18.14 5.55 -5.39
CA LYS A 267 19.15 5.08 -6.34
C LYS A 267 19.98 6.21 -6.96
N TYR A 268 19.45 7.45 -6.96
CA TYR A 268 20.04 8.58 -7.70
C TYR A 268 20.59 9.71 -6.83
N GLU A 269 20.84 9.47 -5.56
CA GLU A 269 21.29 10.43 -4.50
C GLU A 269 21.62 11.87 -4.90
N ASN A 270 22.59 12.09 -5.78
CA ASN A 270 23.05 13.43 -6.21
C ASN A 270 22.67 13.79 -7.65
N ASN A 271 22.13 12.82 -8.41
CA ASN A 271 21.82 12.95 -9.83
C ASN A 271 20.32 13.10 -10.05
N VAL A 272 19.64 13.89 -9.21
CA VAL A 272 18.19 14.16 -9.30
C VAL A 272 17.95 15.64 -9.52
N TYR A 273 17.13 15.97 -10.51
CA TYR A 273 16.48 17.27 -10.62
C TYR A 273 15.07 17.18 -10.09
N THR A 274 14.67 18.08 -9.22
CA THR A 274 13.32 18.08 -8.61
C THR A 274 12.56 19.35 -8.98
N TRP A 275 11.33 19.17 -9.45
CA TRP A 275 10.33 20.22 -9.60
C TRP A 275 8.96 19.69 -9.15
N ASP A 276 8.63 20.01 -7.89
CA ASP A 276 7.43 19.53 -7.24
C ASP A 276 6.28 20.55 -7.23
N TYR A 277 5.17 20.18 -6.61
CA TYR A 277 3.97 21.02 -6.49
C TYR A 277 4.25 22.31 -5.67
N VAL A 278 5.00 22.18 -4.58
CA VAL A 278 5.32 23.32 -3.71
C VAL A 278 6.16 24.37 -4.46
N MET A 279 7.17 23.90 -5.19
CA MET A 279 8.03 24.76 -6.02
C MET A 279 7.22 25.50 -7.10
N GLU A 280 6.30 24.81 -7.76
CA GLU A 280 5.42 25.41 -8.78
C GLU A 280 4.49 26.46 -8.18
N GLN A 281 3.80 26.17 -7.08
CA GLN A 281 2.89 27.12 -6.44
C GLN A 281 3.64 28.32 -5.84
N LYS A 282 4.84 28.08 -5.31
CA LYS A 282 5.72 29.15 -4.85
C LYS A 282 6.11 30.08 -6.00
N ARG A 283 6.54 29.52 -7.13
CA ARG A 283 6.87 30.30 -8.33
C ARG A 283 5.64 31.07 -8.86
N LYS A 284 4.44 30.45 -8.84
CA LYS A 284 3.19 31.13 -9.21
C LYS A 284 2.94 32.39 -8.37
N ARG A 285 3.10 32.28 -7.04
CA ARG A 285 2.86 33.41 -6.12
C ARG A 285 3.93 34.52 -6.21
N GLU A 286 5.18 34.13 -6.45
CA GLU A 286 6.32 35.03 -6.52
C GLU A 286 6.53 35.63 -7.91
N TRP A 287 5.83 35.15 -8.95
CA TRP A 287 6.11 35.53 -10.34
C TRP A 287 6.04 37.02 -10.58
N ASP A 288 4.96 37.67 -10.19
CA ASP A 288 4.74 39.11 -10.46
C ASP A 288 5.78 40.00 -9.74
N THR A 289 6.37 39.52 -8.64
CA THR A 289 7.45 40.17 -7.93
C THR A 289 8.80 39.96 -8.62
N LEU A 290 9.07 38.77 -9.14
CA LEU A 290 10.32 38.39 -9.78
C LEU A 290 10.40 38.80 -11.27
N HIS A 291 9.24 38.90 -11.93
CA HIS A 291 9.09 39.20 -13.34
C HIS A 291 8.01 40.28 -13.56
N PRO A 292 8.21 41.51 -13.08
CA PRO A 292 7.24 42.58 -13.18
C PRO A 292 6.85 42.87 -14.62
N GLY A 293 5.55 42.75 -14.96
CA GLY A 293 5.01 43.01 -16.28
C GLY A 293 5.03 41.83 -17.27
N ASP A 294 5.66 40.70 -16.90
CA ASP A 294 5.63 39.49 -17.72
C ASP A 294 4.41 38.62 -17.43
N HIS A 295 3.92 37.93 -18.44
CA HIS A 295 2.80 37.01 -18.29
C HIS A 295 3.22 35.84 -17.37
N ASN A 296 2.45 35.61 -16.29
CA ASN A 296 2.69 34.49 -15.36
C ASN A 296 2.28 33.16 -16.02
N PRO A 297 3.22 32.27 -16.37
CA PRO A 297 2.93 31.01 -17.06
C PRO A 297 2.24 29.99 -16.16
N TYR A 298 2.12 30.26 -14.85
CA TYR A 298 1.47 29.40 -13.86
C TYR A 298 0.11 29.95 -13.43
N ALA A 299 -0.31 31.14 -13.94
CA ALA A 299 -1.55 31.81 -13.50
C ALA A 299 -2.77 30.90 -13.57
N ASP A 300 -2.89 30.11 -14.63
CA ASP A 300 -4.04 29.25 -14.92
C ASP A 300 -4.06 27.92 -14.13
N LEU A 301 -3.01 27.61 -13.36
CA LEU A 301 -2.95 26.37 -12.60
C LEU A 301 -3.77 26.49 -11.30
N PRO A 302 -4.77 25.61 -11.08
CA PRO A 302 -5.59 25.67 -9.86
C PRO A 302 -4.81 25.25 -8.61
N GLU A 303 -5.18 25.84 -7.47
CA GLU A 303 -4.73 25.40 -6.16
C GLU A 303 -5.40 24.08 -5.78
N LEU A 304 -4.61 23.13 -5.25
CA LEU A 304 -5.11 21.84 -4.78
C LEU A 304 -5.50 21.94 -3.29
N ARG A 305 -6.70 21.48 -2.95
CA ARG A 305 -7.17 21.35 -1.58
C ARG A 305 -7.57 19.92 -1.28
N ILE A 306 -7.10 19.37 -0.16
CA ILE A 306 -7.44 18.00 0.26
C ILE A 306 -8.39 18.09 1.45
N LEU A 307 -9.63 17.60 1.28
CA LEU A 307 -10.62 17.48 2.32
C LEU A 307 -10.70 16.02 2.76
N THR A 308 -10.55 15.79 4.05
CA THR A 308 -10.55 14.45 4.63
C THR A 308 -11.78 14.25 5.51
N PHE A 309 -12.45 13.11 5.37
CA PHE A 309 -13.67 12.74 6.05
C PHE A 309 -13.48 11.43 6.81
N ASP A 310 -13.83 11.40 8.08
CA ASP A 310 -13.81 10.20 8.90
C ASP A 310 -15.15 9.46 8.80
N LEU A 311 -15.25 8.52 7.87
CA LEU A 311 -16.46 7.72 7.65
C LEU A 311 -16.79 6.80 8.84
N GLY A 312 -15.78 6.36 9.60
CA GLY A 312 -15.99 5.54 10.78
C GLY A 312 -16.85 6.22 11.86
N LYS A 313 -16.85 7.58 11.88
CA LYS A 313 -17.71 8.36 12.77
C LYS A 313 -19.05 8.72 12.16
N SER A 314 -19.13 8.78 10.85
CA SER A 314 -20.27 9.35 10.12
C SER A 314 -21.29 8.32 9.66
N LEU A 315 -20.89 7.05 9.51
CA LEU A 315 -21.79 5.96 9.12
C LEU A 315 -22.34 5.24 10.36
N PRO A 316 -23.65 4.87 10.40
CA PRO A 316 -24.20 4.03 11.46
C PRO A 316 -23.49 2.67 11.42
N THR A 317 -22.66 2.42 12.40
CA THR A 317 -21.72 1.28 12.43
C THR A 317 -22.37 0.04 13.00
N SER A 318 -23.01 -0.76 12.16
CA SER A 318 -23.15 -2.20 12.41
C SER A 318 -21.92 -2.99 11.95
N TYR A 319 -21.04 -2.38 11.12
CA TYR A 319 -19.83 -2.99 10.59
C TYR A 319 -18.64 -2.09 10.86
N ARG A 320 -17.67 -2.56 11.63
CA ARG A 320 -16.39 -1.90 11.78
C ARG A 320 -15.54 -2.27 10.56
N TYR A 321 -15.52 -1.39 9.56
CA TYR A 321 -14.60 -1.47 8.43
C TYR A 321 -13.15 -1.19 8.86
N GLU A 322 -12.96 -0.99 10.15
CA GLU A 322 -11.67 -0.73 10.78
C GLU A 322 -11.27 -1.92 11.64
N THR A 323 -10.24 -2.61 11.24
CA THR A 323 -9.46 -3.40 12.17
C THR A 323 -8.66 -2.42 13.04
N MET A 324 -9.05 -2.25 14.32
CA MET A 324 -8.35 -1.45 15.32
C MET A 324 -8.24 0.07 15.03
N GLU A 325 -9.35 0.78 14.80
CA GLU A 325 -9.41 2.24 14.70
C GLU A 325 -8.45 2.90 13.68
N THR A 326 -8.01 2.17 12.66
CA THR A 326 -7.16 2.69 11.59
C THR A 326 -7.84 2.59 10.26
N ALA A 327 -7.54 3.50 9.39
CA ALA A 327 -8.02 3.76 8.03
C ALA A 327 -9.15 2.89 7.49
N PHE A 328 -10.20 3.52 7.03
CA PHE A 328 -11.39 2.91 6.43
C PHE A 328 -11.02 1.92 5.30
N ASN A 329 -11.54 0.71 5.36
CA ASN A 329 -11.26 -0.35 4.40
C ASN A 329 -12.25 -0.37 3.25
N PHE A 330 -11.96 0.33 2.17
CA PHE A 330 -12.81 0.40 0.99
C PHE A 330 -12.97 -0.94 0.27
N THR A 331 -12.01 -1.85 0.36
CA THR A 331 -12.14 -3.18 -0.27
C THR A 331 -13.23 -3.99 0.43
N GLU A 332 -13.32 -3.92 1.76
CA GLU A 332 -14.42 -4.56 2.50
C GLU A 332 -15.74 -3.80 2.32
N PHE A 333 -15.70 -2.48 2.38
CA PHE A 333 -16.90 -1.65 2.20
C PHE A 333 -17.62 -1.91 0.86
N PHE A 334 -16.87 -2.05 -0.23
CA PHE A 334 -17.37 -2.38 -1.56
C PHE A 334 -17.30 -3.88 -1.87
N ARG A 335 -17.16 -4.77 -0.88
CA ARG A 335 -17.16 -6.22 -1.10
C ARG A 335 -18.45 -6.66 -1.77
N MET A 336 -18.32 -7.58 -2.72
CA MET A 336 -19.44 -8.06 -3.53
C MET A 336 -19.73 -9.51 -3.25
N TRP A 337 -21.00 -9.90 -3.40
CA TRP A 337 -21.43 -11.28 -3.36
C TRP A 337 -20.84 -12.06 -4.54
N THR A 338 -20.11 -13.14 -4.24
CA THR A 338 -19.52 -14.03 -5.26
C THR A 338 -20.41 -15.21 -5.59
N GLY A 339 -21.37 -15.53 -4.72
CA GLY A 339 -22.21 -16.72 -4.79
C GLY A 339 -21.53 -17.98 -4.30
N ASP A 340 -20.28 -17.90 -3.87
CA ASP A 340 -19.53 -18.98 -3.24
C ASP A 340 -19.63 -18.82 -1.71
N PRO A 341 -20.33 -19.71 -0.98
CA PRO A 341 -20.52 -19.60 0.46
C PRO A 341 -19.20 -19.56 1.25
N VAL A 342 -18.14 -20.16 0.71
CA VAL A 342 -16.81 -20.15 1.36
C VAL A 342 -16.16 -18.78 1.24
N ARG A 343 -16.26 -18.13 0.08
CA ARG A 343 -15.71 -16.79 -0.15
C ARG A 343 -16.54 -15.69 0.47
N ASP A 344 -17.87 -15.89 0.48
CA ASP A 344 -18.85 -14.93 1.02
C ASP A 344 -19.02 -15.08 2.54
N PHE A 345 -18.42 -16.12 3.14
CA PHE A 345 -18.53 -16.52 4.55
C PHE A 345 -19.95 -16.85 5.02
N ARG A 346 -20.94 -16.75 4.14
CA ARG A 346 -22.33 -17.08 4.39
C ARG A 346 -23.06 -17.33 3.06
N PRO A 347 -24.18 -18.07 3.06
CA PRO A 347 -25.03 -18.21 1.87
C PRO A 347 -25.55 -16.86 1.39
N LEU A 348 -25.76 -16.76 0.08
CA LEU A 348 -26.35 -15.56 -0.53
C LEU A 348 -27.75 -15.31 0.09
N PRO A 349 -28.01 -14.11 0.67
CA PRO A 349 -29.31 -13.80 1.26
C PRO A 349 -30.45 -13.84 0.23
N ALA A 350 -31.66 -14.12 0.68
CA ALA A 350 -32.82 -14.08 -0.19
C ALA A 350 -33.03 -12.67 -0.77
N GLY A 351 -33.06 -12.60 -2.11
CA GLY A 351 -33.19 -11.34 -2.87
C GLY A 351 -31.87 -10.70 -3.31
N ALA A 352 -30.73 -11.07 -2.73
CA ALA A 352 -29.42 -10.62 -3.20
C ALA A 352 -28.99 -11.42 -4.45
N LYS A 353 -28.20 -10.80 -5.31
CA LYS A 353 -27.64 -11.42 -6.53
C LYS A 353 -26.11 -11.40 -6.47
N VAL A 354 -25.51 -12.38 -7.15
CA VAL A 354 -24.07 -12.33 -7.40
C VAL A 354 -23.74 -11.03 -8.12
N GLY A 355 -22.78 -10.28 -7.57
CA GLY A 355 -22.42 -8.97 -8.09
C GLY A 355 -23.10 -7.78 -7.43
N ASP A 356 -24.02 -7.98 -6.47
CA ASP A 356 -24.49 -6.93 -5.58
C ASP A 356 -23.50 -6.72 -4.42
N PHE A 357 -23.51 -5.54 -3.79
CA PHE A 357 -22.67 -5.29 -2.63
C PHE A 357 -23.16 -6.08 -1.41
N VAL A 358 -22.20 -6.66 -0.67
CA VAL A 358 -22.50 -7.32 0.62
C VAL A 358 -23.05 -6.31 1.63
N HIS A 359 -22.55 -5.08 1.56
CA HIS A 359 -22.89 -3.96 2.43
C HIS A 359 -23.66 -2.86 1.69
N GLU A 360 -24.61 -3.24 0.81
CA GLU A 360 -25.34 -2.28 -0.04
C GLU A 360 -26.05 -1.19 0.76
N ALA A 361 -26.61 -1.54 1.93
CA ALA A 361 -27.27 -0.56 2.80
C ALA A 361 -26.31 0.56 3.27
N ASP A 362 -25.06 0.20 3.60
CA ASP A 362 -24.05 1.16 4.03
C ASP A 362 -23.54 1.99 2.85
N VAL A 363 -23.40 1.38 1.65
CA VAL A 363 -23.07 2.11 0.42
C VAL A 363 -24.15 3.13 0.09
N ARG A 364 -25.44 2.76 0.19
CA ARG A 364 -26.56 3.69 0.00
C ARG A 364 -26.57 4.78 1.07
N SER A 365 -26.29 4.45 2.32
CA SER A 365 -26.18 5.43 3.42
C SER A 365 -25.04 6.41 3.18
N PHE A 366 -23.90 5.95 2.67
CA PHE A 366 -22.79 6.81 2.25
C PHE A 366 -23.20 7.76 1.12
N LEU A 367 -23.86 7.26 0.08
CA LEU A 367 -24.32 8.09 -1.04
C LEU A 367 -25.33 9.16 -0.56
N ASN A 368 -26.26 8.78 0.32
CA ASN A 368 -27.21 9.72 0.94
C ASN A 368 -26.48 10.78 1.80
N LEU A 369 -25.46 10.37 2.57
CA LEU A 369 -24.68 11.26 3.43
C LEU A 369 -23.97 12.34 2.61
N ILE A 370 -23.26 11.95 1.53
CA ILE A 370 -22.49 12.90 0.73
C ILE A 370 -23.36 13.80 -0.17
N SER A 371 -24.63 13.47 -0.34
CA SER A 371 -25.61 14.20 -1.16
C SER A 371 -26.81 14.73 -0.36
N SER A 372 -26.74 14.70 0.98
CA SER A 372 -27.78 15.24 1.86
C SER A 372 -28.06 16.70 1.50
N ASP A 373 -29.34 17.07 1.41
CA ASP A 373 -29.72 18.46 1.10
C ASP A 373 -29.73 19.29 2.39
N ASP A 374 -28.52 19.54 2.91
CA ASP A 374 -28.27 20.23 4.17
C ASP A 374 -27.36 21.43 3.93
N PRO A 375 -27.85 22.68 4.08
CA PRO A 375 -27.05 23.88 3.84
C PRO A 375 -25.84 24.04 4.77
N GLU A 376 -25.84 23.41 5.94
CA GLU A 376 -24.72 23.45 6.89
C GLU A 376 -23.71 22.34 6.68
N SER A 377 -24.02 21.37 5.83
CA SER A 377 -23.16 20.24 5.54
C SER A 377 -22.01 20.62 4.61
N ASN A 378 -20.83 20.11 4.90
CA ASN A 378 -19.63 20.27 4.09
C ASN A 378 -19.31 19.06 3.19
N TYR A 379 -20.24 18.15 3.00
CA TYR A 379 -20.07 17.02 2.08
C TYR A 379 -20.19 17.45 0.62
N PRO A 380 -19.48 16.78 -0.32
CA PRO A 380 -19.25 17.28 -1.69
C PRO A 380 -20.48 17.60 -2.53
N TYR A 381 -21.61 16.95 -2.27
CA TYR A 381 -22.84 17.10 -3.07
C TYR A 381 -24.04 17.54 -2.22
N SER A 382 -23.80 18.03 -1.00
CA SER A 382 -24.84 18.34 -0.02
C SER A 382 -25.62 19.61 -0.34
N THR A 383 -25.10 20.51 -1.19
CA THR A 383 -25.79 21.74 -1.56
C THR A 383 -25.79 21.91 -3.08
N LEU A 384 -26.72 22.75 -3.60
CA LEU A 384 -26.74 23.09 -5.03
C LEU A 384 -25.45 23.79 -5.46
N GLU A 385 -24.85 24.61 -4.59
CA GLU A 385 -23.59 25.30 -4.86
C GLU A 385 -22.45 24.29 -5.02
N TYR A 386 -22.36 23.29 -4.13
CA TYR A 386 -21.37 22.22 -4.23
C TYR A 386 -21.60 21.33 -5.45
N ARG A 387 -22.85 21.02 -5.81
CA ARG A 387 -23.17 20.28 -7.05
C ARG A 387 -22.72 21.03 -8.29
N GLU A 388 -22.90 22.37 -8.34
CA GLU A 388 -22.36 23.20 -9.43
C GLU A 388 -20.83 23.25 -9.43
N MET A 389 -20.19 23.35 -8.26
CA MET A 389 -18.73 23.36 -8.14
C MET A 389 -18.12 22.01 -8.55
N PHE A 390 -18.79 20.91 -8.21
CA PHE A 390 -18.32 19.53 -8.45
C PHE A 390 -19.10 18.82 -9.55
N ARG A 391 -19.51 19.54 -10.58
CA ARG A 391 -20.30 18.99 -11.68
C ARG A 391 -19.57 17.98 -12.55
N HIS A 392 -18.24 18.01 -12.63
CA HIS A 392 -17.42 17.02 -13.33
C HIS A 392 -16.37 16.46 -12.38
N THR A 393 -16.52 15.20 -12.00
CA THR A 393 -15.66 14.57 -10.97
C THR A 393 -15.13 13.23 -11.43
N LEU A 394 -13.97 12.85 -10.87
CA LEU A 394 -13.35 11.53 -11.03
C LEU A 394 -13.52 10.73 -9.73
N TRP A 395 -14.13 9.56 -9.79
CA TRP A 395 -14.31 8.67 -8.66
C TRP A 395 -13.40 7.44 -8.80
N MET A 396 -12.51 7.25 -7.85
CA MET A 396 -11.59 6.12 -7.81
C MET A 396 -12.14 5.03 -6.91
N VAL A 397 -12.36 3.84 -7.45
CA VAL A 397 -12.95 2.68 -6.75
C VAL A 397 -11.98 1.49 -6.76
N PRO A 398 -12.15 0.48 -5.86
CA PRO A 398 -11.18 -0.61 -5.71
C PRO A 398 -11.03 -1.52 -6.93
N GLY A 399 -12.07 -1.76 -7.72
CA GLY A 399 -12.03 -2.71 -8.82
C GLY A 399 -13.09 -2.47 -9.89
N VAL A 400 -13.01 -3.28 -10.95
CA VAL A 400 -13.88 -3.19 -12.14
C VAL A 400 -15.33 -3.56 -11.83
N LYS A 401 -15.52 -4.62 -11.04
CA LYS A 401 -16.86 -5.10 -10.65
C LYS A 401 -17.53 -4.11 -9.72
N GLU A 402 -16.77 -3.58 -8.76
CA GLU A 402 -17.21 -2.54 -7.82
C GLU A 402 -17.62 -1.26 -8.56
N ALA A 403 -16.88 -0.89 -9.62
CA ALA A 403 -17.22 0.24 -10.48
C ALA A 403 -18.58 0.05 -11.16
N SER A 404 -18.84 -1.13 -11.72
CA SER A 404 -20.11 -1.45 -12.40
C SER A 404 -21.29 -1.47 -11.43
N ALA A 405 -21.12 -2.06 -10.23
CA ALA A 405 -22.15 -2.08 -9.20
C ALA A 405 -22.46 -0.67 -8.68
N LEU A 406 -21.41 0.14 -8.42
CA LEU A 406 -21.58 1.53 -8.00
C LEU A 406 -22.26 2.38 -9.10
N SER A 407 -21.88 2.21 -10.36
CA SER A 407 -22.54 2.89 -11.50
C SER A 407 -24.04 2.63 -11.52
N LYS A 408 -24.48 1.40 -11.27
CA LYS A 408 -25.90 1.04 -11.18
C LYS A 408 -26.59 1.78 -10.03
N LEU A 409 -26.01 1.76 -8.82
CA LEU A 409 -26.59 2.45 -7.67
C LEU A 409 -26.68 3.96 -7.87
N LEU A 410 -25.67 4.58 -8.49
CA LEU A 410 -25.68 6.01 -8.78
C LEU A 410 -26.79 6.40 -9.79
N LYS A 411 -27.03 5.58 -10.82
CA LYS A 411 -28.11 5.81 -11.79
C LYS A 411 -29.51 5.75 -11.15
N GLU A 412 -29.67 4.94 -10.10
CA GLU A 412 -30.92 4.79 -9.34
C GLU A 412 -31.10 5.84 -8.22
N HIS A 413 -30.01 6.54 -7.86
CA HIS A 413 -30.02 7.47 -6.72
C HIS A 413 -30.71 8.81 -7.04
N PRO A 414 -31.53 9.37 -6.14
CA PRO A 414 -32.30 10.61 -6.42
C PRO A 414 -31.46 11.81 -6.87
N VAL A 415 -30.28 12.00 -6.30
CA VAL A 415 -29.38 13.12 -6.65
C VAL A 415 -28.44 12.71 -7.80
N PHE A 416 -27.78 11.55 -7.68
CA PHE A 416 -26.78 11.14 -8.66
C PHE A 416 -27.37 10.63 -9.98
N GLY A 417 -28.65 10.26 -10.01
CA GLY A 417 -29.38 9.93 -11.23
C GLY A 417 -29.45 11.09 -12.23
N ALA A 418 -29.26 12.34 -11.77
CA ALA A 418 -29.13 13.50 -12.65
C ALA A 418 -27.73 13.63 -13.30
N TYR A 419 -26.73 12.87 -12.83
CA TYR A 419 -25.38 12.87 -13.36
C TYR A 419 -25.24 11.80 -14.46
N LYS A 420 -24.59 12.14 -15.56
CA LYS A 420 -24.20 11.12 -16.55
C LYS A 420 -22.95 10.39 -16.04
N ILE A 421 -23.10 9.08 -15.87
CA ILE A 421 -22.01 8.23 -15.35
C ILE A 421 -21.17 7.71 -16.54
N ALA A 422 -19.89 8.02 -16.54
CA ALA A 422 -18.89 7.47 -17.45
C ALA A 422 -18.05 6.42 -16.71
N ASN A 423 -18.45 5.14 -16.75
CA ASN A 423 -17.68 4.06 -16.19
C ASN A 423 -16.58 3.62 -17.18
N VAL A 424 -15.32 3.88 -16.86
CA VAL A 424 -14.14 3.52 -17.67
C VAL A 424 -13.31 2.40 -17.06
N ALA A 425 -13.78 1.78 -15.98
CA ALA A 425 -13.12 0.63 -15.37
C ALA A 425 -13.32 -0.63 -16.27
N GLY A 426 -12.27 -1.40 -16.51
CA GLY A 426 -12.31 -2.57 -17.37
C GLY A 426 -12.74 -2.24 -18.80
N GLU A 427 -13.77 -2.91 -19.29
CA GLU A 427 -14.41 -2.65 -20.59
C GLU A 427 -15.47 -1.54 -20.52
N GLY A 428 -15.76 -1.05 -19.29
CA GLY A 428 -16.79 -0.04 -19.04
C GLY A 428 -18.20 -0.63 -18.99
N ASP A 429 -19.20 0.27 -19.09
CA ASP A 429 -20.59 -0.14 -19.25
C ASP A 429 -20.78 -0.51 -20.72
N ALA A 430 -21.24 -1.74 -20.99
CA ALA A 430 -21.35 -2.33 -22.35
C ALA A 430 -22.26 -1.56 -23.34
N GLU A 431 -22.92 -0.50 -22.89
CA GLU A 431 -23.83 0.31 -23.70
C GLU A 431 -23.14 1.43 -24.52
N MET A 432 -21.80 1.60 -24.38
CA MET A 432 -21.10 2.70 -25.05
C MET A 432 -20.00 2.20 -26.00
N PRO A 433 -20.15 2.39 -27.32
CA PRO A 433 -19.22 1.88 -28.33
C PRO A 433 -18.04 2.84 -28.54
N TYR A 434 -17.15 3.00 -27.55
CA TYR A 434 -15.96 3.83 -27.70
C TYR A 434 -14.68 3.01 -27.46
N ASP A 435 -13.81 3.00 -28.45
CA ASP A 435 -12.52 2.29 -28.41
C ASP A 435 -11.50 2.89 -27.42
N ASN A 436 -11.76 4.12 -26.90
CA ASN A 436 -10.85 4.84 -26.04
C ASN A 436 -11.57 5.51 -24.85
N ALA A 437 -11.18 5.12 -23.63
CA ALA A 437 -11.73 5.66 -22.39
C ALA A 437 -11.65 7.21 -22.28
N LEU A 438 -10.60 7.83 -22.80
CA LEU A 438 -10.45 9.29 -22.77
C LEU A 438 -11.44 9.98 -23.71
N THR A 439 -11.65 9.41 -24.89
CA THR A 439 -12.62 9.92 -25.87
C THR A 439 -14.03 9.86 -25.31
N LEU A 440 -14.40 8.74 -24.67
CA LEU A 440 -15.67 8.58 -23.98
C LEU A 440 -15.88 9.67 -22.92
N VAL A 441 -14.90 9.87 -22.02
CA VAL A 441 -15.02 10.88 -20.95
C VAL A 441 -15.20 12.28 -21.53
N LYS A 442 -14.40 12.66 -22.51
CA LYS A 442 -14.51 14.00 -23.16
C LYS A 442 -15.85 14.20 -23.83
N GLN A 443 -16.37 13.17 -24.50
CA GLN A 443 -17.68 13.22 -25.14
C GLN A 443 -18.80 13.37 -24.10
N VAL A 444 -18.78 12.54 -23.06
CA VAL A 444 -19.78 12.61 -21.98
C VAL A 444 -19.79 13.97 -21.29
N ILE A 445 -18.61 14.54 -21.01
CA ILE A 445 -18.49 15.89 -20.42
C ILE A 445 -19.03 16.96 -21.36
N LYS A 446 -18.72 16.88 -22.66
CA LYS A 446 -19.17 17.85 -23.64
C LYS A 446 -20.71 17.89 -23.81
N GLU A 447 -21.35 16.73 -23.68
CA GLU A 447 -22.79 16.55 -23.89
C GLU A 447 -23.65 16.78 -22.65
N ASN A 448 -23.04 16.73 -21.46
CA ASN A 448 -23.77 16.73 -20.18
C ASN A 448 -23.22 17.76 -19.20
N ARG A 449 -24.10 18.49 -18.52
CA ARG A 449 -23.73 19.49 -17.50
C ARG A 449 -23.13 18.85 -16.24
N TYR A 450 -23.62 17.68 -15.85
CA TYR A 450 -23.18 16.96 -14.65
C TYR A 450 -22.68 15.57 -15.04
N THR A 451 -21.44 15.24 -14.68
CA THR A 451 -20.83 13.96 -15.02
C THR A 451 -20.00 13.39 -13.88
N ILE A 452 -20.04 12.07 -13.72
CA ILE A 452 -19.16 11.33 -12.81
C ILE A 452 -18.40 10.31 -13.65
N THR A 453 -17.07 10.40 -13.64
CA THR A 453 -16.19 9.41 -14.24
C THR A 453 -15.78 8.40 -13.18
N ILE A 454 -16.08 7.11 -13.36
CA ILE A 454 -15.68 6.04 -12.44
C ILE A 454 -14.50 5.29 -13.04
N SER A 455 -13.42 5.12 -12.26
CA SER A 455 -12.22 4.39 -12.65
C SER A 455 -11.64 3.57 -11.50
N CYS A 456 -10.94 2.46 -11.84
CA CYS A 456 -10.15 1.68 -10.88
C CYS A 456 -8.64 1.68 -11.20
N GLY A 457 -8.18 2.63 -12.03
CA GLY A 457 -6.77 2.75 -12.44
C GLY A 457 -6.58 3.31 -13.84
N LYS A 458 -7.55 3.15 -14.76
CA LYS A 458 -7.49 3.85 -16.05
C LYS A 458 -7.57 5.36 -15.83
N LEU A 459 -6.94 6.14 -16.71
CA LEU A 459 -6.90 7.61 -16.69
C LEU A 459 -6.17 8.25 -15.48
N THR A 460 -5.53 7.45 -14.62
CA THR A 460 -4.70 7.98 -13.51
C THR A 460 -3.35 8.50 -14.00
N THR A 461 -2.90 8.09 -15.19
CA THR A 461 -1.63 8.52 -15.79
C THR A 461 -1.80 8.83 -17.27
N GLY A 462 -0.97 9.72 -17.81
CA GLY A 462 -0.88 10.02 -19.25
C GLY A 462 -2.04 10.81 -19.86
N VAL A 463 -3.06 11.23 -19.12
CA VAL A 463 -4.24 11.92 -19.64
C VAL A 463 -4.48 13.26 -18.98
N THR A 464 -5.17 14.16 -19.68
CA THR A 464 -5.59 15.47 -19.19
C THR A 464 -7.07 15.69 -19.51
N VAL A 465 -7.86 15.94 -18.45
CA VAL A 465 -9.27 16.33 -18.53
C VAL A 465 -9.43 17.62 -17.72
N PRO A 466 -9.37 18.78 -18.36
CA PRO A 466 -9.40 20.09 -17.69
C PRO A 466 -10.65 20.33 -16.85
N GLU A 467 -11.75 19.75 -17.25
CA GLU A 467 -13.08 19.93 -16.66
C GLU A 467 -13.23 19.26 -15.28
N TRP A 468 -12.42 18.26 -14.95
CA TRP A 468 -12.49 17.66 -13.62
C TRP A 468 -12.12 18.66 -12.55
N THR A 469 -13.08 18.96 -11.66
CA THR A 469 -12.90 19.89 -10.52
C THR A 469 -12.53 19.18 -9.24
N ALA A 470 -12.89 17.90 -9.12
CA ALA A 470 -12.59 17.12 -7.92
C ALA A 470 -12.34 15.64 -8.23
N VAL A 471 -11.60 14.99 -7.31
CA VAL A 471 -11.44 13.53 -7.26
C VAL A 471 -11.96 12.99 -5.93
N MET A 472 -12.77 11.92 -6.01
CA MET A 472 -13.26 11.14 -4.87
C MET A 472 -12.37 9.92 -4.70
N MET A 473 -11.65 9.82 -3.59
CA MET A 473 -10.75 8.72 -3.29
C MET A 473 -11.48 7.63 -2.49
N LEU A 474 -12.16 6.72 -3.21
CA LEU A 474 -12.94 5.60 -2.67
C LEU A 474 -12.22 4.26 -2.84
N THR A 475 -10.91 4.26 -2.90
CA THR A 475 -10.09 3.06 -3.11
C THR A 475 -8.88 3.08 -2.20
N GLY A 476 -8.28 1.91 -1.98
CA GLY A 476 -7.07 1.74 -1.22
C GLY A 476 -7.27 1.57 0.29
N SER A 477 -6.16 1.40 0.95
CA SER A 477 -6.03 1.24 2.40
C SER A 477 -4.97 2.19 2.93
N ALA A 478 -4.67 2.15 4.22
CA ALA A 478 -3.57 2.91 4.81
C ALA A 478 -2.20 2.64 4.16
N SER A 479 -2.05 1.49 3.48
CA SER A 479 -0.84 1.07 2.77
C SER A 479 -0.82 1.44 1.28
N THR A 480 -1.68 2.37 0.84
CA THR A 480 -1.71 2.81 -0.57
C THR A 480 -0.37 3.45 -0.95
N ALA A 481 0.19 3.01 -2.08
CA ALA A 481 1.46 3.55 -2.56
C ALA A 481 1.36 5.06 -2.85
N ALA A 482 2.29 5.83 -2.30
CA ALA A 482 2.33 7.29 -2.43
C ALA A 482 2.32 7.76 -3.89
N SER A 483 3.00 7.02 -4.78
CA SER A 483 3.08 7.36 -6.20
C SER A 483 1.70 7.33 -6.89
N GLY A 484 0.93 6.27 -6.72
CA GLY A 484 -0.41 6.14 -7.31
C GLY A 484 -1.40 7.18 -6.75
N TYR A 485 -1.32 7.46 -5.47
CA TYR A 485 -2.13 8.49 -4.84
C TYR A 485 -1.84 9.88 -5.42
N MET A 486 -0.57 10.29 -5.44
CA MET A 486 -0.16 11.60 -5.96
C MET A 486 -0.46 11.75 -7.45
N GLN A 487 -0.27 10.71 -8.25
CA GLN A 487 -0.64 10.71 -9.66
C GLN A 487 -2.13 10.98 -9.86
N THR A 488 -2.96 10.37 -9.04
CA THR A 488 -4.42 10.49 -9.11
C THR A 488 -4.87 11.91 -8.72
N ILE A 489 -4.41 12.43 -7.58
CA ILE A 489 -4.85 13.75 -7.10
C ILE A 489 -4.41 14.89 -8.03
N PHE A 490 -3.24 14.78 -8.67
CA PHE A 490 -2.79 15.78 -9.62
C PHE A 490 -3.57 15.80 -10.95
N ARG A 491 -4.47 14.84 -11.21
CA ARG A 491 -5.33 14.87 -12.40
C ARG A 491 -6.29 16.05 -12.40
N VAL A 492 -6.84 16.38 -11.24
CA VAL A 492 -7.76 17.51 -11.11
C VAL A 492 -7.07 18.87 -11.11
N GLN A 493 -5.76 18.92 -10.93
CA GLN A 493 -4.97 20.17 -10.96
C GLN A 493 -4.72 20.69 -12.40
N SER A 494 -5.57 20.27 -13.36
CA SER A 494 -5.51 20.76 -14.74
C SER A 494 -6.03 22.18 -14.84
N ALA A 495 -5.30 23.08 -15.52
CA ALA A 495 -5.85 24.34 -15.96
C ALA A 495 -7.11 24.08 -16.80
N GLY A 496 -8.17 24.83 -16.59
CA GLY A 496 -9.45 24.66 -17.29
C GLY A 496 -10.34 25.86 -17.12
N VAL A 497 -11.24 26.03 -18.09
CA VAL A 497 -12.26 27.09 -18.08
C VAL A 497 -13.63 26.39 -18.03
N LEU A 498 -14.46 26.76 -17.07
CA LEU A 498 -15.81 26.24 -16.87
C LEU A 498 -16.79 27.41 -16.92
N ASP A 499 -17.72 27.40 -17.88
CA ASP A 499 -18.66 28.50 -18.12
C ASP A 499 -17.98 29.89 -18.24
N GLY A 500 -16.85 29.93 -18.93
CA GLY A 500 -16.08 31.17 -19.13
C GLY A 500 -15.25 31.62 -17.92
N LYS A 501 -15.28 30.90 -16.80
CA LYS A 501 -14.50 31.20 -15.60
C LYS A 501 -13.31 30.28 -15.48
N GLN A 502 -12.14 30.82 -15.18
CA GLN A 502 -10.93 30.05 -14.92
C GLN A 502 -11.11 29.22 -13.64
N LYS A 503 -10.67 27.95 -13.69
CA LYS A 503 -10.66 27.06 -12.55
C LYS A 503 -9.54 27.47 -11.58
N GLU A 504 -9.89 28.17 -10.48
CA GLU A 504 -8.92 28.67 -9.48
C GLU A 504 -8.50 27.58 -8.52
N ARG A 505 -9.39 26.63 -8.21
CA ARG A 505 -9.21 25.56 -7.22
C ARG A 505 -9.65 24.23 -7.74
N CYS A 506 -9.01 23.17 -7.23
CA CYS A 506 -9.42 21.79 -7.42
C CYS A 506 -9.35 21.05 -6.09
N TYR A 507 -10.12 19.96 -5.99
CA TYR A 507 -10.40 19.34 -4.71
C TYR A 507 -10.11 17.83 -4.74
N VAL A 508 -9.63 17.34 -3.61
CA VAL A 508 -9.51 15.92 -3.31
C VAL A 508 -10.40 15.62 -2.12
N PHE A 509 -11.33 14.71 -2.28
CA PHE A 509 -12.16 14.20 -1.20
C PHE A 509 -11.63 12.83 -0.79
N ASP A 510 -10.95 12.77 0.35
CA ASP A 510 -10.39 11.53 0.87
C ASP A 510 -11.15 11.08 2.11
N PHE A 511 -11.80 9.93 2.01
CA PHE A 511 -12.61 9.35 3.09
C PHE A 511 -11.79 8.40 3.98
N ALA A 512 -10.46 8.46 3.90
CA ALA A 512 -9.52 7.78 4.78
C ALA A 512 -8.41 8.77 5.23
N PRO A 513 -8.67 9.63 6.23
CA PRO A 513 -7.78 10.72 6.66
C PRO A 513 -6.34 10.25 6.90
N ASP A 514 -6.19 9.11 7.53
CA ASP A 514 -4.90 8.53 7.89
C ASP A 514 -4.06 8.19 6.65
N ARG A 515 -4.71 7.74 5.57
CA ARG A 515 -4.04 7.50 4.29
C ARG A 515 -3.48 8.78 3.69
N ALA A 516 -4.30 9.83 3.59
CA ALA A 516 -3.87 11.11 3.03
C ALA A 516 -2.65 11.66 3.79
N LEU A 517 -2.72 11.68 5.13
CA LEU A 517 -1.64 12.17 5.98
C LEU A 517 -0.36 11.36 5.85
N ASN A 518 -0.49 10.02 5.78
CA ASN A 518 0.66 9.12 5.65
C ASN A 518 1.37 9.31 4.30
N VAL A 519 0.59 9.36 3.20
CA VAL A 519 1.14 9.61 1.86
C VAL A 519 1.86 10.95 1.79
N ILE A 520 1.25 12.03 2.31
CA ILE A 520 1.85 13.36 2.30
C ILE A 520 3.16 13.39 3.09
N SER A 521 3.19 12.73 4.25
CA SER A 521 4.41 12.61 5.05
C SER A 521 5.50 11.83 4.32
N GLU A 522 5.16 10.71 3.70
CA GLU A 522 6.10 9.89 2.94
C GLU A 522 6.67 10.65 1.75
N VAL A 523 5.84 11.34 0.99
CA VAL A 523 6.27 12.17 -0.15
C VAL A 523 7.25 13.26 0.28
N ASN A 524 6.92 13.99 1.36
CA ASN A 524 7.80 15.04 1.86
C ASN A 524 9.15 14.49 2.35
N ARG A 525 9.14 13.37 3.06
CA ARG A 525 10.37 12.69 3.52
C ARG A 525 11.26 12.28 2.36
N ILE A 526 10.71 11.66 1.32
CA ILE A 526 11.47 11.16 0.17
C ILE A 526 12.01 12.31 -0.68
N THR A 527 11.20 13.35 -0.91
CA THR A 527 11.57 14.49 -1.77
C THR A 527 12.75 15.28 -1.20
N LYS A 528 12.91 15.38 0.12
CA LYS A 528 14.01 16.10 0.79
C LYS A 528 15.25 15.22 1.07
N ARG A 529 15.38 14.05 0.46
CA ARG A 529 16.60 13.21 0.38
C ARG A 529 17.11 12.56 1.67
N GLY A 530 16.25 12.23 2.65
CA GLY A 530 16.66 11.39 3.80
C GLY A 530 17.79 11.89 4.72
N ARG A 531 18.36 13.07 4.45
CA ARG A 531 19.41 13.71 5.27
C ARG A 531 18.86 14.73 6.25
N THR A 532 17.55 14.82 6.37
CA THR A 532 16.89 15.85 7.14
C THR A 532 16.65 15.38 8.56
N ASN A 533 17.07 16.19 9.50
CA ASN A 533 16.63 16.02 10.88
C ASN A 533 15.10 16.28 10.99
N GLU A 534 14.51 15.94 12.10
CA GLU A 534 13.08 16.10 12.37
C GLU A 534 12.57 17.53 12.11
N GLU A 535 13.40 18.54 12.40
CA GLU A 535 13.07 19.96 12.19
C GLU A 535 12.93 20.31 10.70
N GLN A 536 13.81 19.81 9.85
CA GLN A 536 13.73 20.03 8.39
C GLN A 536 12.51 19.33 7.79
N ASN A 537 12.13 18.16 8.29
CA ASN A 537 10.89 17.48 7.89
C ASN A 537 9.65 18.28 8.29
N ARG A 538 9.66 18.90 9.49
CA ARG A 538 8.59 19.79 9.95
C ARG A 538 8.45 21.03 9.09
N ILE A 539 9.56 21.66 8.70
CA ILE A 539 9.57 22.82 7.81
C ILE A 539 9.00 22.45 6.44
N ALA A 540 9.48 21.35 5.83
CA ALA A 540 9.00 20.89 4.53
C ALA A 540 7.51 20.57 4.53
N LEU A 541 7.04 19.91 5.60
CA LEU A 541 5.62 19.62 5.78
C LEU A 541 4.79 20.90 5.95
N GLY A 542 5.32 21.91 6.68
CA GLY A 542 4.70 23.22 6.80
C GLY A 542 4.60 23.94 5.46
N GLU A 543 5.67 23.93 4.64
CA GLU A 543 5.65 24.48 3.28
C GLU A 543 4.59 23.77 2.42
N PHE A 544 4.50 22.42 2.47
CA PHE A 544 3.47 21.70 1.73
C PHE A 544 2.06 22.12 2.13
N LEU A 545 1.76 22.15 3.43
CA LEU A 545 0.45 22.53 3.94
C LEU A 545 0.06 23.98 3.60
N ASN A 546 1.02 24.91 3.50
CA ASN A 546 0.78 26.28 3.09
C ASN A 546 0.32 26.41 1.63
N PHE A 547 0.75 25.49 0.76
CA PHE A 547 0.38 25.50 -0.67
C PHE A 547 -0.69 24.45 -1.02
N CYS A 548 -0.83 23.39 -0.23
CA CYS A 548 -1.85 22.37 -0.36
C CYS A 548 -2.53 22.14 1.00
N PRO A 549 -3.50 22.96 1.38
CA PRO A 549 -4.22 22.81 2.64
C PRO A 549 -4.88 21.43 2.74
N VAL A 550 -4.67 20.77 3.87
CA VAL A 550 -5.36 19.52 4.24
C VAL A 550 -6.36 19.87 5.33
N ILE A 551 -7.64 19.61 5.06
CA ILE A 551 -8.75 20.04 5.90
C ILE A 551 -9.47 18.80 6.42
N ALA A 552 -9.57 18.66 7.74
CA ALA A 552 -10.45 17.67 8.36
C ALA A 552 -11.89 18.20 8.35
N VAL A 553 -12.82 17.42 7.84
CA VAL A 553 -14.25 17.71 7.84
C VAL A 553 -14.93 16.76 8.81
N ASP A 554 -15.62 17.34 9.82
CA ASP A 554 -16.42 16.62 10.81
C ASP A 554 -17.81 17.26 10.84
N GLY A 555 -18.74 16.69 10.06
CA GLY A 555 -20.08 17.24 9.89
C GLY A 555 -20.07 18.66 9.35
N THR A 556 -20.47 19.63 10.21
CA THR A 556 -20.51 21.06 9.88
C THR A 556 -19.19 21.80 10.12
N GLN A 557 -18.22 21.15 10.80
CA GLN A 557 -16.95 21.78 11.15
C GLN A 557 -15.83 21.42 10.16
N MET A 558 -15.10 22.44 9.75
CA MET A 558 -13.87 22.31 8.96
C MET A 558 -12.67 22.79 9.81
N THR A 559 -11.65 21.95 9.92
CA THR A 559 -10.42 22.28 10.66
C THR A 559 -9.21 21.99 9.80
N GLU A 560 -8.39 23.00 9.52
CA GLU A 560 -7.12 22.80 8.83
C GLU A 560 -6.13 22.02 9.72
N TYR A 561 -5.39 21.11 9.10
CA TYR A 561 -4.28 20.46 9.76
C TYR A 561 -3.09 21.43 9.86
N ASN A 562 -2.59 21.63 11.07
CA ASN A 562 -1.27 22.22 11.28
C ASN A 562 -0.21 21.14 11.47
N VAL A 563 1.07 21.51 11.29
CA VAL A 563 2.19 20.56 11.41
C VAL A 563 2.17 19.75 12.71
N PRO A 564 1.99 20.34 13.92
CA PRO A 564 1.92 19.57 15.16
C PRO A 564 0.78 18.56 15.22
N LYS A 565 -0.40 18.91 14.72
CA LYS A 565 -1.57 18.00 14.69
C LYS A 565 -1.34 16.85 13.72
N MET A 566 -0.80 17.16 12.55
CA MET A 566 -0.47 16.17 11.53
C MET A 566 0.62 15.21 11.99
N MET A 567 1.71 15.71 12.58
CA MET A 567 2.79 14.87 13.11
C MET A 567 2.31 13.94 14.23
N ARG A 568 1.45 14.41 15.13
CA ARG A 568 0.86 13.55 16.16
C ARG A 568 0.02 12.43 15.55
N GLN A 569 -0.76 12.71 14.51
CA GLN A 569 -1.59 11.71 13.87
C GLN A 569 -0.74 10.70 13.07
N ILE A 570 0.29 11.15 12.35
CA ILE A 570 1.25 10.27 11.67
C ILE A 570 1.95 9.35 12.68
N LYS A 571 2.38 9.88 13.82
CA LYS A 571 2.99 9.09 14.89
C LYS A 571 2.02 8.04 15.44
N ARG A 572 0.74 8.39 15.60
CA ARG A 572 -0.33 7.44 15.95
C ARG A 572 -0.43 6.31 14.94
N LEU A 573 -0.37 6.59 13.62
CA LEU A 573 -0.43 5.59 12.57
C LEU A 573 0.77 4.63 12.59
N THR A 574 1.97 5.16 12.84
CA THR A 574 3.18 4.35 12.99
C THR A 574 3.07 3.41 14.18
N VAL A 575 2.54 3.91 15.29
CA VAL A 575 2.25 3.11 16.49
C VAL A 575 1.24 2.00 16.18
N ASP A 576 0.16 2.30 15.47
CA ASP A 576 -0.87 1.32 15.11
C ASP A 576 -0.32 0.23 14.17
N LYS A 577 0.53 0.62 13.22
CA LYS A 577 1.21 -0.33 12.34
C LYS A 577 2.14 -1.26 13.13
N ALA A 578 2.89 -0.73 14.09
CA ALA A 578 3.73 -1.52 14.98
C ALA A 578 2.92 -2.55 15.77
N ILE A 579 1.76 -2.17 16.32
CA ILE A 579 0.89 -3.08 17.08
C ILE A 579 0.32 -4.18 16.17
N LYS A 580 -0.26 -3.82 15.01
CA LYS A 580 -0.85 -4.78 14.06
C LYS A 580 0.16 -5.82 13.55
N SER A 581 1.40 -5.42 13.37
CA SER A 581 2.48 -6.32 12.99
C SER A 581 3.00 -7.19 14.14
N GLY A 582 2.59 -6.91 15.38
CA GLY A 582 3.18 -7.52 16.59
C GLY A 582 4.64 -7.16 16.77
N PHE A 583 5.00 -5.94 16.44
CA PHE A 583 6.39 -5.41 16.42
C PHE A 583 7.32 -6.13 15.43
N ASP A 584 6.74 -6.73 14.39
CA ASP A 584 7.46 -7.40 13.30
C ASP A 584 7.72 -6.50 12.08
N ASP A 585 7.38 -5.22 12.17
CA ASP A 585 7.49 -4.22 11.11
C ASP A 585 8.66 -3.25 11.33
N GLU A 586 9.20 -2.72 10.22
CA GLU A 586 10.29 -1.73 10.26
C GLU A 586 9.93 -0.44 11.01
N SER A 587 8.66 -0.15 11.21
CA SER A 587 8.19 1.04 11.95
C SER A 587 8.65 1.09 13.41
N VAL A 588 9.07 -0.05 13.96
CA VAL A 588 9.60 -0.16 15.34
C VAL A 588 11.04 0.33 15.46
N TYR A 589 11.76 0.48 14.33
CA TYR A 589 13.16 0.88 14.29
C TYR A 589 13.34 2.31 13.82
N LYS A 590 14.43 2.96 14.28
CA LYS A 590 14.80 4.29 13.79
C LYS A 590 15.09 4.25 12.29
N GLN A 591 14.34 5.02 11.53
CA GLN A 591 14.43 5.03 10.06
C GLN A 591 15.59 5.90 9.52
N ASP A 592 16.09 6.85 10.31
CA ASP A 592 17.11 7.83 9.90
C ASP A 592 18.55 7.32 10.00
N THR A 593 18.77 6.28 10.74
CA THR A 593 20.04 5.58 10.75
C THR A 593 19.92 4.41 9.76
N GLY A 594 20.32 4.61 8.51
CA GLY A 594 20.84 3.45 7.79
C GLY A 594 21.75 2.74 8.79
N LEU A 595 21.56 1.42 9.03
CA LEU A 595 22.32 0.65 10.01
C LEU A 595 23.83 0.89 9.80
N VAL A 596 24.32 2.06 10.22
CA VAL A 596 25.73 2.37 10.31
C VAL A 596 26.19 1.68 11.57
N MET A 597 26.67 0.47 11.40
CA MET A 597 27.31 -0.27 12.47
C MET A 597 28.73 0.27 12.60
N ASP A 598 29.07 0.78 13.78
CA ASP A 598 30.47 1.06 14.13
C ASP A 598 31.25 -0.25 14.32
N GLU A 599 32.56 -0.19 14.43
CA GLU A 599 33.43 -1.36 14.61
C GLU A 599 33.08 -2.16 15.86
N ASP A 600 32.61 -1.49 16.93
CA ASP A 600 32.17 -2.11 18.17
C ASP A 600 30.85 -2.89 17.97
N ASP A 601 29.94 -2.38 17.13
CA ASP A 601 28.71 -3.06 16.74
C ASP A 601 29.02 -4.31 15.91
N VAL A 602 29.90 -4.23 14.93
CA VAL A 602 30.32 -5.38 14.13
C VAL A 602 30.92 -6.47 15.02
N GLN A 603 31.76 -6.11 15.99
CA GLN A 603 32.35 -7.05 16.94
C GLN A 603 31.29 -7.68 17.88
N LEU A 604 30.35 -6.87 18.35
CA LEU A 604 29.21 -7.32 19.17
C LEU A 604 28.37 -8.35 18.41
N PHE A 605 28.09 -8.08 17.13
CA PHE A 605 27.28 -8.96 16.29
C PHE A 605 28.05 -10.21 15.83
N HIS A 606 29.35 -10.14 15.64
CA HIS A 606 30.19 -11.33 15.41
C HIS A 606 30.11 -12.28 16.61
N THR A 607 30.25 -11.77 17.82
CA THR A 607 30.15 -12.58 19.05
C THR A 607 28.77 -13.22 19.18
N LEU A 608 27.71 -12.59 18.70
CA LEU A 608 26.34 -13.09 18.70
C LEU A 608 26.06 -14.06 17.55
N SER A 609 26.67 -13.84 16.38
CA SER A 609 26.53 -14.67 15.21
C SER A 609 27.02 -16.09 15.46
N ASP A 610 28.13 -16.24 16.19
CA ASP A 610 28.68 -17.57 16.52
C ASP A 610 27.77 -18.36 17.46
N LYS A 611 26.95 -17.66 18.27
CA LYS A 611 25.93 -18.29 19.14
C LYS A 611 24.58 -18.56 18.41
N LEU A 612 24.31 -17.89 17.29
CA LEU A 612 23.07 -18.02 16.52
C LEU A 612 23.12 -19.06 15.39
N SER A 613 24.32 -19.54 15.01
CA SER A 613 24.50 -20.47 13.90
C SER A 613 23.92 -21.87 14.12
N GLU A 614 23.43 -22.18 15.31
CA GLU A 614 22.89 -23.51 15.68
C GLU A 614 21.36 -23.65 15.56
N GLN A 615 20.62 -22.57 15.21
CA GLN A 615 19.14 -22.65 15.08
C GLN A 615 18.69 -22.75 13.62
N LYS A 616 18.15 -23.90 13.23
CA LYS A 616 17.55 -24.12 11.91
C LYS A 616 16.33 -23.23 11.70
N ALA A 617 16.41 -22.35 10.68
CA ALA A 617 15.35 -21.44 10.29
C ALA A 617 14.07 -22.17 9.85
N ALA A 618 12.93 -21.79 10.42
CA ALA A 618 11.62 -22.21 9.96
C ALA A 618 11.33 -21.58 8.58
N LYS A 619 10.92 -22.42 7.61
CA LYS A 619 10.56 -22.01 6.26
C LYS A 619 9.25 -21.20 6.26
N LYS A 620 9.35 -19.89 6.18
CA LYS A 620 8.53 -18.97 5.37
C LYS A 620 9.07 -17.56 5.59
N GLU A 621 9.89 -17.11 4.66
CA GLU A 621 10.47 -15.77 4.68
C GLU A 621 9.42 -14.74 4.24
N THR A 622 9.00 -13.89 5.16
CA THR A 622 8.38 -12.61 4.81
C THR A 622 9.52 -11.63 4.54
N LYS A 623 9.63 -11.14 3.30
CA LYS A 623 10.72 -10.26 2.89
C LYS A 623 10.62 -8.93 3.64
N VAL A 624 11.51 -8.71 4.58
CA VAL A 624 11.73 -7.39 5.19
C VAL A 624 12.52 -6.55 4.18
N ARG A 625 11.89 -5.52 3.61
CA ARG A 625 12.57 -4.55 2.76
C ARG A 625 13.27 -3.52 3.63
N ILE A 626 14.44 -3.85 4.13
CA ILE A 626 15.41 -2.82 4.50
C ILE A 626 16.12 -2.46 3.19
N ASN A 627 16.04 -1.19 2.82
CA ASN A 627 16.63 -0.67 1.59
C ASN A 627 18.10 -1.10 1.49
N ASN A 628 18.49 -1.56 0.29
CA ASN A 628 19.84 -2.02 -0.05
C ASN A 628 20.33 -3.29 0.66
N GLN A 629 19.43 -4.12 1.20
CA GLN A 629 19.81 -5.44 1.74
C GLN A 629 20.95 -5.39 2.79
N GLY A 630 21.03 -4.31 3.54
CA GLY A 630 22.06 -4.13 4.57
C GLY A 630 23.41 -3.62 4.03
N LEU A 631 23.52 -3.19 2.79
CA LEU A 631 24.71 -2.54 2.22
C LEU A 631 24.49 -1.03 2.19
N THR A 632 25.57 -0.24 2.28
CA THR A 632 25.52 1.19 1.96
C THR A 632 25.22 1.37 0.48
N ASN A 633 24.71 2.53 0.06
CA ASN A 633 24.41 2.78 -1.35
C ASN A 633 25.64 2.59 -2.24
N GLU A 634 26.82 3.00 -1.78
CA GLU A 634 28.08 2.83 -2.52
C GLU A 634 28.48 1.35 -2.65
N GLU A 635 28.34 0.58 -1.60
CA GLU A 635 28.59 -0.87 -1.60
C GLU A 635 27.61 -1.61 -2.50
N TYR A 636 26.32 -1.23 -2.45
CA TYR A 636 25.29 -1.82 -3.29
C TYR A 636 25.55 -1.54 -4.77
N ASP A 637 25.89 -0.31 -5.12
CA ASP A 637 26.21 0.07 -6.50
C ASP A 637 27.50 -0.59 -7.00
N LYS A 638 28.53 -0.70 -6.15
CA LYS A 638 29.75 -1.47 -6.48
C LYS A 638 29.45 -2.93 -6.69
N ALA A 639 28.67 -3.56 -5.81
CA ALA A 639 28.25 -4.95 -5.95
C ALA A 639 27.42 -5.17 -7.24
N GLY A 640 26.52 -4.25 -7.57
CA GLY A 640 25.74 -4.27 -8.79
C GLY A 640 26.60 -4.16 -10.05
N LYS A 641 27.53 -3.20 -10.07
CA LYS A 641 28.47 -3.01 -11.19
C LYS A 641 29.33 -4.25 -11.43
N ILE A 642 29.85 -4.87 -10.37
CA ILE A 642 30.71 -6.06 -10.46
C ILE A 642 29.89 -7.32 -10.79
N SER A 643 28.69 -7.47 -10.22
CA SER A 643 27.83 -8.64 -10.50
C SER A 643 27.36 -8.68 -11.95
N ASN A 644 27.21 -7.50 -12.59
CA ASN A 644 26.84 -7.37 -13.99
C ASN A 644 28.00 -7.63 -14.97
N LYS A 645 29.27 -7.68 -14.50
CA LYS A 645 30.40 -8.13 -15.34
C LYS A 645 30.30 -9.64 -15.57
N PRO A 646 30.49 -10.11 -16.80
CA PRO A 646 30.65 -11.56 -17.07
C PRO A 646 31.75 -12.16 -16.19
N LYS A 647 31.56 -13.36 -15.65
CA LYS A 647 32.58 -14.03 -14.79
C LYS A 647 33.99 -14.03 -15.35
N ARG A 648 34.14 -14.12 -16.66
CA ARG A 648 35.44 -14.12 -17.37
C ARG A 648 36.13 -12.74 -17.41
N GLU A 649 35.43 -11.68 -17.12
CA GLU A 649 35.92 -10.29 -17.16
C GLU A 649 36.09 -9.70 -15.73
N ARG A 650 35.74 -10.47 -14.69
CA ARG A 650 35.97 -10.09 -13.30
C ARG A 650 37.42 -10.31 -12.92
N THR A 651 38.03 -9.31 -12.31
CA THR A 651 39.34 -9.45 -11.69
C THR A 651 39.20 -10.21 -10.37
N LYS A 652 40.32 -10.75 -9.89
CA LYS A 652 40.39 -11.40 -8.57
C LYS A 652 39.93 -10.43 -7.44
N GLU A 653 40.25 -9.14 -7.59
CA GLU A 653 39.81 -8.09 -6.68
C GLU A 653 38.31 -7.84 -6.75
N ASP A 654 37.68 -7.94 -7.93
CA ASP A 654 36.23 -7.86 -8.10
C ASP A 654 35.51 -9.01 -7.37
N ASP A 655 36.00 -10.24 -7.51
CA ASP A 655 35.44 -11.41 -6.87
C ASP A 655 35.66 -11.40 -5.34
N ASP A 656 36.82 -10.96 -4.88
CA ASP A 656 37.12 -10.79 -3.44
C ASP A 656 36.23 -9.70 -2.82
N LEU A 657 35.98 -8.58 -3.54
CA LEU A 657 35.07 -7.53 -3.09
C LEU A 657 33.61 -8.02 -3.05
N LEU A 658 33.15 -8.74 -4.09
CA LEU A 658 31.81 -9.34 -4.08
C LEU A 658 31.64 -10.33 -2.93
N LYS A 659 32.66 -11.13 -2.64
CA LYS A 659 32.66 -12.08 -1.55
C LYS A 659 32.58 -11.38 -0.19
N LYS A 660 33.37 -10.33 -0.01
CA LYS A 660 33.35 -9.48 1.17
C LYS A 660 31.98 -8.81 1.37
N LEU A 661 31.41 -8.24 0.29
CA LEU A 661 30.09 -7.61 0.32
C LEU A 661 28.95 -8.62 0.60
N GLN A 662 29.07 -9.86 0.07
CA GLN A 662 28.13 -10.94 0.37
C GLN A 662 28.22 -11.40 1.83
N GLU A 663 29.44 -11.46 2.39
CA GLU A 663 29.65 -11.77 3.80
C GLU A 663 29.08 -10.68 4.72
N GLN A 664 29.35 -9.39 4.43
CA GLN A 664 28.76 -8.26 5.17
C GLN A 664 27.24 -8.26 5.09
N LYS A 665 26.66 -8.56 3.91
CA LYS A 665 25.21 -8.69 3.75
C LYS A 665 24.64 -9.78 4.67
N LYS A 666 25.28 -10.98 4.68
CA LYS A 666 24.83 -12.08 5.54
C LYS A 666 24.91 -11.73 7.03
N GLU A 667 25.92 -11.00 7.43
CA GLU A 667 26.07 -10.56 8.81
C GLU A 667 25.01 -9.55 9.23
N ARG A 668 24.75 -8.56 8.38
CA ARG A 668 23.68 -7.59 8.63
C ARG A 668 22.27 -8.21 8.64
N GLU A 669 22.02 -9.21 7.80
CA GLU A 669 20.79 -10.01 7.85
C GLU A 669 20.63 -10.74 9.17
N LYS A 670 21.72 -11.21 9.77
CA LYS A 670 21.69 -11.85 11.10
C LYS A 670 21.33 -10.86 12.21
N VAL A 671 21.84 -9.63 12.14
CA VAL A 671 21.50 -8.54 13.08
C VAL A 671 20.02 -8.21 13.02
N ILE A 672 19.49 -8.04 11.82
CA ILE A 672 18.07 -7.76 11.59
C ILE A 672 17.20 -8.88 12.16
N ARG A 673 17.58 -10.14 11.95
CA ARG A 673 16.87 -11.29 12.54
C ARG A 673 16.92 -11.26 14.07
N LEU A 674 18.04 -10.86 14.67
CA LEU A 674 18.16 -10.74 16.11
C LEU A 674 17.26 -9.63 16.67
N LEU A 675 17.32 -8.42 16.07
CA LEU A 675 16.47 -7.29 16.46
C LEU A 675 14.99 -7.66 16.35
N ARG A 676 14.60 -8.31 15.26
CA ARG A 676 13.25 -8.82 15.04
C ARG A 676 12.85 -9.85 16.08
N ASN A 677 13.71 -10.82 16.39
CA ASN A 677 13.45 -11.83 17.43
C ASN A 677 13.27 -11.22 18.82
N VAL A 678 13.85 -10.07 19.07
CA VAL A 678 13.68 -9.32 20.31
C VAL A 678 12.38 -8.54 20.29
N SER A 679 12.14 -7.75 19.24
CA SER A 679 10.99 -6.83 19.15
C SER A 679 9.64 -7.54 19.22
N ILE A 680 9.48 -8.69 18.55
CA ILE A 680 8.21 -9.46 18.56
C ILE A 680 7.83 -10.03 19.92
N ARG A 681 8.72 -10.00 20.91
CA ARG A 681 8.48 -10.46 22.29
C ARG A 681 8.05 -9.32 23.22
N LEU A 682 8.34 -8.07 22.86
CA LEU A 682 8.06 -6.89 23.67
C LEU A 682 6.55 -6.67 23.93
N PRO A 683 5.63 -6.83 22.95
CA PRO A 683 4.21 -6.59 23.19
C PRO A 683 3.62 -7.40 24.33
N LEU A 684 3.97 -8.67 24.42
CA LEU A 684 3.48 -9.55 25.50
C LEU A 684 4.03 -9.17 26.87
N LEU A 685 5.31 -8.84 26.93
CA LEU A 685 5.97 -8.39 28.17
C LEU A 685 5.40 -7.03 28.63
N ILE A 686 5.14 -6.12 27.70
CA ILE A 686 4.49 -4.83 27.98
C ILE A 686 3.06 -5.03 28.48
N TYR A 687 2.31 -5.96 27.88
CA TYR A 687 0.96 -6.32 28.31
C TYR A 687 0.93 -6.81 29.76
N GLY A 688 1.92 -7.63 30.16
CA GLY A 688 2.03 -8.18 31.50
C GLY A 688 2.71 -7.26 32.54
N ALA A 689 3.32 -6.15 32.12
CA ALA A 689 4.07 -5.28 33.02
C ALA A 689 3.18 -4.64 34.10
N LYS A 690 3.64 -4.66 35.33
CA LYS A 690 2.97 -4.03 36.49
C LYS A 690 3.39 -2.57 36.59
N VAL A 691 2.79 -1.72 35.75
CA VAL A 691 3.05 -0.28 35.71
C VAL A 691 1.71 0.45 35.60
N ASP A 692 1.59 1.62 36.19
CA ASP A 692 0.41 2.47 36.08
C ASP A 692 0.09 2.77 34.60
N LEU A 693 -1.20 2.80 34.25
CA LEU A 693 -1.65 3.06 32.88
C LEU A 693 -1.30 4.45 32.36
N THR A 694 -1.08 5.41 33.28
CA THR A 694 -0.68 6.78 32.96
C THR A 694 0.82 6.90 32.72
N GLU A 695 1.61 5.95 33.17
CA GLU A 695 3.07 5.95 33.03
C GLU A 695 3.51 5.35 31.71
N SER A 696 4.45 6.03 31.05
CA SER A 696 5.17 5.53 29.89
C SER A 696 6.28 4.59 30.33
N ILE A 697 6.32 3.39 29.80
CA ILE A 697 7.44 2.47 30.02
C ILE A 697 8.55 2.84 29.04
N LYS A 698 9.60 3.51 29.51
CA LYS A 698 10.81 3.71 28.71
C LYS A 698 11.49 2.37 28.48
N MET A 699 12.06 2.18 27.32
CA MET A 699 12.74 0.91 26.99
C MET A 699 13.92 0.60 27.93
N ALA A 700 14.62 1.63 28.42
CA ALA A 700 15.69 1.46 29.40
C ALA A 700 15.18 0.95 30.77
N ASP A 701 14.00 1.41 31.19
CA ASP A 701 13.37 1.03 32.46
C ASP A 701 12.73 -0.36 32.38
N PHE A 702 12.31 -0.76 31.20
CA PHE A 702 11.72 -2.07 30.92
C PHE A 702 12.58 -3.24 31.43
N ILE A 703 13.92 -3.12 31.33
CA ILE A 703 14.87 -4.11 31.81
C ILE A 703 14.72 -4.38 33.33
N THR A 704 14.33 -3.35 34.11
CA THR A 704 14.16 -3.44 35.55
C THR A 704 12.81 -4.02 35.95
N LEU A 705 11.80 -3.89 35.08
CA LEU A 705 10.44 -4.39 35.31
C LEU A 705 10.32 -5.92 35.16
N VAL A 706 11.27 -6.56 34.46
CA VAL A 706 11.26 -8.00 34.20
C VAL A 706 12.36 -8.65 35.01
N ASP A 707 12.01 -9.57 35.94
CA ASP A 707 12.97 -10.35 36.68
C ASP A 707 13.77 -11.33 35.79
N ASP A 708 14.88 -11.89 36.27
CA ASP A 708 15.80 -12.67 35.45
C ASP A 708 15.20 -14.01 35.00
N GLU A 709 14.37 -14.68 35.81
CA GLU A 709 13.68 -15.91 35.41
C GLU A 709 12.66 -15.62 34.29
N SER A 710 11.90 -14.54 34.44
CA SER A 710 10.96 -14.06 33.42
C SER A 710 11.68 -13.62 32.15
N TRP A 711 12.85 -12.98 32.29
CA TRP A 711 13.67 -12.62 31.14
C TRP A 711 14.10 -13.84 30.32
N GLN A 712 14.58 -14.89 31.02
CA GLN A 712 15.00 -16.15 30.38
C GLN A 712 13.84 -16.90 29.72
N GLU A 713 12.61 -16.78 30.22
CA GLU A 713 11.43 -17.43 29.64
C GLU A 713 10.97 -16.75 28.38
N PHE A 714 10.95 -15.42 28.35
CA PHE A 714 10.30 -14.65 27.29
C PHE A 714 11.26 -14.05 26.27
N MET A 715 12.53 -13.84 26.59
CA MET A 715 13.54 -13.29 25.70
C MET A 715 14.41 -14.40 25.05
N PRO A 716 15.06 -14.13 23.91
CA PRO A 716 16.00 -15.10 23.33
C PRO A 716 17.13 -15.40 24.30
N LYS A 717 17.50 -16.65 24.47
CA LYS A 717 18.59 -17.09 25.38
C LYS A 717 19.94 -16.39 25.10
N THR A 718 20.12 -15.94 23.86
CA THR A 718 21.33 -15.22 23.43
C THR A 718 21.31 -13.73 23.81
N VAL A 719 20.19 -13.19 24.31
CA VAL A 719 20.02 -11.77 24.61
C VAL A 719 19.83 -11.57 26.10
N ASP A 720 20.91 -11.28 26.80
CA ASP A 720 20.87 -10.85 28.19
C ASP A 720 20.49 -9.37 28.34
N LYS A 721 20.20 -8.91 29.55
CA LYS A 721 19.83 -7.52 29.83
C LYS A 721 20.90 -6.50 29.43
N PRO A 722 22.22 -6.74 29.67
CA PRO A 722 23.28 -5.85 29.17
C PRO A 722 23.30 -5.69 27.64
N LEU A 723 23.13 -6.79 26.89
CA LEU A 723 23.07 -6.78 25.46
C LEU A 723 21.83 -6.05 24.96
N PHE A 724 20.67 -6.31 25.55
CA PHE A 724 19.44 -5.60 25.21
C PHE A 724 19.61 -4.07 25.35
N ARG A 725 20.32 -3.59 26.42
CA ARG A 725 20.64 -2.15 26.55
C ARG A 725 21.42 -1.60 25.36
N LYS A 726 22.36 -2.37 24.82
CA LYS A 726 23.11 -1.95 23.63
C LYS A 726 22.25 -1.90 22.37
N LEU A 727 21.22 -2.77 22.28
CA LEU A 727 20.30 -2.81 21.16
C LEU A 727 19.27 -1.67 21.15
N LEU A 728 19.06 -0.98 22.29
CA LEU A 728 18.05 0.09 22.41
C LEU A 728 18.27 1.24 21.41
N LYS A 729 19.50 1.53 21.04
CA LYS A 729 19.84 2.59 20.09
C LYS A 729 19.20 2.39 18.70
N TYR A 730 18.82 1.18 18.32
CA TYR A 730 18.21 0.85 17.03
C TYR A 730 16.69 1.00 17.01
N TYR A 731 16.04 1.04 18.17
CA TYR A 731 14.58 1.17 18.25
C TYR A 731 14.14 2.63 18.24
N ASP A 732 12.97 2.87 17.61
CA ASP A 732 12.24 4.13 17.78
C ASP A 732 11.50 4.06 19.12
N GLU A 733 12.10 4.66 20.13
CA GLU A 733 11.60 4.60 21.51
C GLU A 733 10.18 5.15 21.63
N ASP A 734 9.86 6.21 20.90
CA ASP A 734 8.54 6.83 20.93
C ASP A 734 7.46 5.91 20.35
N VAL A 735 7.77 5.17 19.27
CA VAL A 735 6.85 4.20 18.67
C VAL A 735 6.62 3.03 19.64
N VAL A 736 7.68 2.50 20.27
CA VAL A 736 7.56 1.39 21.21
C VAL A 736 6.78 1.82 22.47
N ILE A 737 7.06 3.00 23.02
CA ILE A 737 6.32 3.56 24.16
C ILE A 737 4.84 3.77 23.79
N GLY A 738 4.59 4.41 22.64
CA GLY A 738 3.22 4.68 22.21
C GLY A 738 2.43 3.39 21.98
N ALA A 739 3.03 2.37 21.36
CA ALA A 739 2.41 1.07 21.14
C ALA A 739 2.15 0.34 22.46
N GLY A 740 3.09 0.39 23.38
CA GLY A 740 2.94 -0.20 24.72
C GLY A 740 1.81 0.44 25.53
N LEU A 741 1.71 1.76 25.53
CA LEU A 741 0.60 2.49 26.16
C LEU A 741 -0.73 2.10 25.54
N ARG A 742 -0.79 2.00 24.21
CA ARG A 742 -2.03 1.66 23.50
C ARG A 742 -2.46 0.22 23.76
N ILE A 743 -1.56 -0.77 23.74
CA ILE A 743 -1.87 -2.17 24.09
C ILE A 743 -2.49 -2.22 25.51
N ARG A 744 -1.90 -1.53 26.48
CA ARG A 744 -2.40 -1.49 27.85
C ARG A 744 -3.77 -0.80 27.97
N ARG A 745 -3.98 0.31 27.24
CA ARG A 745 -5.28 1.01 27.18
C ARG A 745 -6.36 0.15 26.54
N MET A 746 -6.03 -0.59 25.48
CA MET A 746 -6.97 -1.51 24.83
C MET A 746 -7.38 -2.63 25.80
N ALA A 747 -6.42 -3.18 26.56
CA ALA A 747 -6.70 -4.18 27.58
C ALA A 747 -7.56 -3.62 28.72
N LYS A 748 -7.31 -2.36 29.13
CA LYS A 748 -8.14 -1.69 30.17
C LYS A 748 -9.55 -1.40 29.68
N ALA A 749 -9.69 -0.94 28.43
CA ALA A 749 -11.02 -0.69 27.85
C ALA A 749 -11.86 -1.98 27.72
N ALA A 750 -11.20 -3.14 27.56
CA ALA A 750 -11.88 -4.43 27.56
C ALA A 750 -12.55 -4.75 28.92
N ASP A 751 -12.03 -4.21 30.04
CA ASP A 751 -12.56 -4.45 31.37
C ASP A 751 -13.93 -3.77 31.60
N GLU A 752 -14.32 -2.83 30.76
CA GLU A 752 -15.61 -2.13 30.80
C GLU A 752 -16.70 -2.85 29.98
N LEU A 753 -16.34 -3.93 29.30
CA LEU A 753 -17.24 -4.71 28.46
C LEU A 753 -17.86 -5.89 29.22
N PRO A 754 -19.02 -6.39 28.76
CA PRO A 754 -19.55 -7.68 29.21
C PRO A 754 -18.53 -8.81 28.94
N PRO A 755 -18.52 -9.88 29.74
CA PRO A 755 -17.52 -10.94 29.64
C PRO A 755 -17.34 -11.55 28.25
N THR A 756 -18.41 -11.78 27.48
CA THR A 756 -18.31 -12.26 26.08
C THR A 756 -17.50 -11.32 25.22
N LYS A 757 -17.85 -10.05 25.21
CA LYS A 757 -17.15 -9.04 24.41
C LYS A 757 -15.73 -8.79 24.94
N ARG A 758 -15.51 -8.89 26.25
CA ARG A 758 -14.18 -8.81 26.87
C ARG A 758 -13.26 -9.94 26.36
N VAL A 759 -13.75 -11.19 26.36
CA VAL A 759 -12.99 -12.35 25.86
C VAL A 759 -12.64 -12.16 24.39
N GLN A 760 -13.58 -11.74 23.55
CA GLN A 760 -13.33 -11.43 22.14
C GLN A 760 -12.25 -10.35 21.98
N ARG A 761 -12.31 -9.28 22.77
CA ARG A 761 -11.32 -8.18 22.73
C ARG A 761 -9.93 -8.63 23.17
N ILE A 762 -9.83 -9.45 24.21
CA ILE A 762 -8.56 -10.03 24.66
C ILE A 762 -7.99 -10.97 23.58
N ALA A 763 -8.82 -11.81 22.98
CA ALA A 763 -8.41 -12.69 21.88
C ALA A 763 -7.88 -11.89 20.69
N GLU A 764 -8.54 -10.77 20.34
CA GLU A 764 -8.09 -9.84 19.31
C GLU A 764 -6.70 -9.25 19.62
N ILE A 765 -6.47 -8.77 20.87
CA ILE A 765 -5.16 -8.26 21.28
C ILE A 765 -4.08 -9.33 21.11
N PHE A 766 -4.35 -10.57 21.54
CA PHE A 766 -3.41 -11.67 21.40
C PHE A 766 -3.19 -12.12 19.95
N SER A 767 -4.14 -11.90 19.05
CA SER A 767 -3.98 -12.20 17.62
C SER A 767 -2.87 -11.39 16.95
N HIS A 768 -2.53 -10.24 17.51
CA HIS A 768 -1.42 -9.39 17.05
C HIS A 768 -0.06 -9.83 17.60
N PHE A 769 -0.02 -10.59 18.66
CA PHE A 769 1.25 -11.06 19.23
C PHE A 769 1.82 -12.20 18.38
N ARG A 770 3.09 -12.09 18.00
CA ARG A 770 3.76 -13.08 17.17
C ARG A 770 4.41 -14.18 18.00
N ASN A 771 4.38 -15.41 17.50
CA ASN A 771 5.13 -16.53 18.06
C ASN A 771 6.60 -16.42 17.63
N PRO A 772 7.52 -16.20 18.57
CA PRO A 772 8.91 -15.94 18.21
C PRO A 772 9.68 -17.18 17.77
N ASP A 773 9.44 -18.34 18.37
CA ASP A 773 10.14 -19.61 18.07
C ASP A 773 9.35 -20.82 18.60
N LYS A 774 9.93 -22.03 18.40
CA LYS A 774 9.32 -23.29 18.86
C LYS A 774 9.39 -23.51 20.37
N GLU A 775 10.28 -22.81 21.08
CA GLU A 775 10.47 -22.97 22.53
C GLU A 775 9.58 -22.03 23.35
N THR A 776 9.32 -20.82 22.83
CA THR A 776 8.43 -19.84 23.45
C THR A 776 7.10 -19.79 22.71
N VAL A 777 6.40 -20.91 22.63
CA VAL A 777 5.12 -21.00 21.94
C VAL A 777 4.04 -20.33 22.79
N LEU A 778 3.47 -19.24 22.25
CA LEU A 778 2.19 -18.71 22.70
C LEU A 778 1.11 -19.49 21.94
N THR A 779 0.33 -20.30 22.66
CA THR A 779 -0.74 -21.07 22.01
C THR A 779 -1.78 -20.10 21.46
N PRO A 780 -1.98 -20.02 20.13
CA PRO A 780 -2.95 -19.09 19.54
C PRO A 780 -4.38 -19.42 20.01
N TRP A 781 -5.23 -18.39 20.10
CA TRP A 781 -6.64 -18.55 20.50
C TRP A 781 -7.37 -19.59 19.65
N ARG A 782 -7.08 -19.65 18.34
CA ARG A 782 -7.60 -20.69 17.45
C ARG A 782 -7.26 -22.11 17.92
N VAL A 783 -6.03 -22.34 18.33
CA VAL A 783 -5.58 -23.67 18.79
C VAL A 783 -6.20 -24.02 20.14
N VAL A 784 -6.37 -23.03 21.04
CA VAL A 784 -7.07 -23.23 22.31
C VAL A 784 -8.52 -23.66 22.07
N ASN A 785 -9.25 -22.94 21.18
CA ASN A 785 -10.63 -23.28 20.83
C ASN A 785 -10.71 -24.66 20.17
N LEU A 786 -9.85 -24.95 19.19
CA LEU A 786 -9.81 -26.25 18.52
C LEU A 786 -9.55 -27.39 19.50
N HIS A 787 -8.57 -27.23 20.40
CA HIS A 787 -8.20 -28.27 21.36
C HIS A 787 -9.31 -28.50 22.39
N LEU A 788 -9.71 -27.45 23.10
CA LEU A 788 -10.64 -27.61 24.22
C LEU A 788 -12.05 -27.95 23.76
N SER A 789 -12.58 -27.32 22.70
CA SER A 789 -13.91 -27.64 22.20
C SER A 789 -14.06 -29.10 21.73
N ASN A 790 -12.99 -29.69 21.18
CA ASN A 790 -13.01 -31.08 20.71
C ASN A 790 -12.71 -32.11 21.83
N MET A 791 -12.07 -31.67 22.92
CA MET A 791 -11.65 -32.62 23.98
C MET A 791 -12.50 -32.54 25.23
N VAL A 792 -12.87 -31.32 25.65
CA VAL A 792 -13.65 -31.14 26.91
C VAL A 792 -14.98 -30.45 26.66
N GLY A 793 -15.20 -29.88 25.47
CA GLY A 793 -16.40 -29.11 25.16
C GLY A 793 -16.33 -27.66 25.63
N GLY A 794 -17.50 -27.08 25.95
CA GLY A 794 -17.63 -25.69 26.36
C GLY A 794 -17.95 -24.74 25.22
N TYR A 795 -17.79 -23.44 25.39
CA TYR A 795 -18.18 -22.42 24.41
C TYR A 795 -17.03 -22.03 23.47
N CYS A 796 -17.14 -22.41 22.21
CA CYS A 796 -16.18 -22.13 21.16
C CYS A 796 -16.50 -20.79 20.46
N PHE A 797 -15.50 -19.93 20.33
CA PHE A 797 -15.60 -18.63 19.68
C PHE A 797 -15.40 -18.67 18.16
N LEU A 798 -15.16 -19.84 17.60
CA LEU A 798 -14.89 -20.03 16.18
C LEU A 798 -15.94 -20.94 15.53
N ASN A 799 -16.15 -20.77 14.21
CA ASN A 799 -16.99 -21.62 13.41
C ASN A 799 -16.54 -23.10 13.44
N GLU A 800 -17.26 -23.99 12.80
CA GLU A 800 -16.95 -25.44 12.76
C GLU A 800 -15.63 -25.73 12.02
N GLN A 801 -15.21 -24.88 11.11
CA GLN A 801 -13.96 -24.98 10.36
C GLN A 801 -12.77 -24.40 11.13
N PHE A 802 -13.02 -23.79 12.27
CA PHE A 802 -12.03 -23.08 13.09
C PHE A 802 -11.24 -22.02 12.30
N ASP A 803 -11.95 -21.25 11.46
CA ASP A 803 -11.33 -20.17 10.71
C ASP A 803 -10.97 -19.00 11.66
N ALA A 804 -9.70 -18.60 11.65
CA ALA A 804 -9.22 -17.55 12.54
C ALA A 804 -9.78 -16.15 12.22
N GLN A 805 -10.38 -15.97 11.04
CA GLN A 805 -10.98 -14.70 10.62
C GLN A 805 -12.46 -14.58 11.03
N ASP A 806 -13.09 -15.69 11.42
CA ASP A 806 -14.50 -15.75 11.81
C ASP A 806 -14.65 -15.97 13.32
N VAL A 807 -14.35 -14.94 14.10
CA VAL A 807 -14.72 -14.91 15.52
C VAL A 807 -16.23 -14.68 15.59
N LEU A 808 -16.95 -15.66 16.12
CA LEU A 808 -18.42 -15.59 16.25
C LEU A 808 -18.82 -14.47 17.23
N ASP A 809 -19.82 -13.69 16.88
CA ASP A 809 -20.41 -12.70 17.78
C ASP A 809 -21.05 -13.38 19.01
N GLU A 810 -21.65 -14.55 18.80
CA GLU A 810 -22.18 -15.43 19.84
C GLU A 810 -21.41 -16.77 19.79
N PRO A 811 -20.65 -17.10 20.86
CA PRO A 811 -19.92 -18.36 20.92
C PRO A 811 -20.88 -19.55 20.90
N ARG A 812 -20.50 -20.60 20.16
CA ARG A 812 -21.29 -21.84 20.05
C ARG A 812 -20.92 -22.86 21.13
N LEU A 813 -21.91 -23.55 21.66
CA LEU A 813 -21.66 -24.68 22.56
C LEU A 813 -21.10 -25.87 21.77
N ALA A 814 -19.96 -26.37 22.19
CA ALA A 814 -19.40 -27.66 21.78
C ALA A 814 -19.67 -28.67 22.90
N ASP A 815 -20.45 -29.69 22.61
CA ASP A 815 -20.85 -30.70 23.58
C ASP A 815 -20.06 -31.99 23.36
N GLN A 816 -19.39 -32.49 24.41
CA GLN A 816 -18.64 -33.73 24.44
C GLN A 816 -19.26 -34.73 25.42
N GLY A 817 -20.57 -34.64 25.64
CA GLY A 817 -21.35 -35.50 26.51
C GLY A 817 -20.94 -35.40 27.98
N ASP A 818 -20.77 -36.54 28.65
CA ASP A 818 -20.45 -36.60 30.09
C ASP A 818 -19.27 -35.71 30.49
N VAL A 819 -18.27 -35.58 29.62
CA VAL A 819 -17.10 -34.72 29.91
C VAL A 819 -17.50 -33.25 30.03
N THR A 820 -18.39 -32.78 29.13
CA THR A 820 -18.88 -31.39 29.17
C THR A 820 -19.74 -31.15 30.39
N GLU A 821 -20.62 -32.11 30.70
CA GLU A 821 -21.51 -32.03 31.86
C GLU A 821 -20.74 -32.04 33.18
N ASP A 822 -19.82 -32.95 33.36
CA ASP A 822 -19.01 -33.10 34.60
C ASP A 822 -18.13 -31.87 34.87
N ILE A 823 -17.66 -31.17 33.83
CA ILE A 823 -16.80 -30.02 33.97
C ILE A 823 -17.62 -28.70 34.06
N PHE A 824 -18.51 -28.46 33.12
CA PHE A 824 -19.12 -27.14 32.97
C PHE A 824 -20.48 -26.95 33.66
N LEU A 825 -21.20 -28.07 33.93
CA LEU A 825 -22.43 -27.99 34.71
C LEU A 825 -22.21 -28.22 36.21
N ASN A 826 -21.01 -28.65 36.60
CA ASN A 826 -20.62 -28.78 38.02
C ASN A 826 -20.29 -27.41 38.64
N PRO A 827 -21.09 -26.87 39.56
CA PRO A 827 -20.87 -25.55 40.15
C PRO A 827 -19.56 -25.52 41.00
N ASP A 828 -19.08 -26.63 41.47
CA ASP A 828 -17.88 -26.78 42.32
C ASP A 828 -16.65 -27.22 41.51
N ALA A 829 -16.75 -27.34 40.18
CA ALA A 829 -15.63 -27.76 39.32
C ALA A 829 -14.42 -26.85 39.49
N ARG A 830 -13.25 -27.48 39.66
CA ARG A 830 -11.96 -26.76 39.77
C ARG A 830 -11.04 -27.17 38.64
N ILE A 831 -10.66 -26.18 37.85
CA ILE A 831 -9.85 -26.38 36.66
C ILE A 831 -8.45 -25.83 36.89
N LEU A 832 -7.44 -26.65 36.60
CA LEU A 832 -6.03 -26.24 36.68
C LEU A 832 -5.42 -26.15 35.28
N GLU A 833 -4.87 -25.01 34.92
CA GLU A 833 -3.90 -24.93 33.83
C GLU A 833 -2.49 -25.05 34.33
N MET A 834 -1.70 -25.95 33.71
CA MET A 834 -0.29 -26.15 34.03
C MET A 834 0.61 -25.45 32.99
N ASN A 835 1.47 -24.56 33.44
CA ASN A 835 2.44 -23.79 32.63
C ASN A 835 1.80 -22.72 31.72
N SER A 836 0.89 -21.95 32.29
CA SER A 836 0.34 -20.79 31.57
C SER A 836 1.42 -19.76 31.21
N LYS A 837 1.36 -19.26 30.00
CA LYS A 837 2.17 -18.11 29.52
C LYS A 837 1.29 -16.92 29.11
N SER A 838 0.16 -17.19 28.48
CA SER A 838 -0.77 -16.16 27.96
C SER A 838 -2.07 -16.06 28.74
N GLY A 839 -2.47 -17.09 29.47
CA GLY A 839 -3.75 -17.17 30.14
C GLY A 839 -4.93 -17.50 29.22
N LEU A 840 -4.70 -17.87 27.97
CA LEU A 840 -5.79 -18.14 27.02
C LEU A 840 -6.52 -19.45 27.28
N TYR A 841 -5.84 -20.49 27.77
CA TYR A 841 -6.50 -21.72 28.22
C TYR A 841 -7.47 -21.49 29.37
N PRO A 842 -7.05 -20.89 30.50
CA PRO A 842 -7.98 -20.62 31.58
C PRO A 842 -9.04 -19.58 31.21
N LEU A 843 -8.76 -18.69 30.24
CA LEU A 843 -9.76 -17.76 29.71
C LEU A 843 -10.93 -18.50 29.02
N TYR A 844 -10.63 -19.51 28.18
CA TYR A 844 -11.62 -20.35 27.54
C TYR A 844 -12.45 -21.13 28.58
N MET A 845 -11.78 -21.76 29.55
CA MET A 845 -12.43 -22.53 30.60
C MET A 845 -13.32 -21.65 31.48
N ALA A 846 -12.79 -20.47 31.90
CA ALA A 846 -13.54 -19.50 32.69
C ALA A 846 -14.81 -19.02 31.96
N TYR A 847 -14.67 -18.73 30.64
CA TYR A 847 -15.80 -18.27 29.87
C TYR A 847 -16.88 -19.38 29.72
N SER A 848 -16.46 -20.61 29.45
CA SER A 848 -17.39 -21.74 29.32
C SER A 848 -18.15 -22.01 30.61
N LEU A 849 -17.47 -21.98 31.77
CA LEU A 849 -18.10 -22.06 33.09
C LEU A 849 -19.07 -20.90 33.36
N TYR A 850 -18.65 -19.68 33.03
CA TYR A 850 -19.48 -18.48 33.18
C TYR A 850 -20.73 -18.55 32.33
N ALA A 851 -20.57 -18.89 31.03
CA ALA A 851 -21.69 -18.93 30.09
C ALA A 851 -22.76 -19.97 30.46
N MET A 852 -22.35 -21.10 31.04
CA MET A 852 -23.29 -22.12 31.54
C MET A 852 -24.06 -21.67 32.78
N LYS A 853 -23.54 -20.70 33.54
CA LYS A 853 -24.22 -20.15 34.74
C LYS A 853 -25.16 -18.97 34.40
N LEU A 854 -25.14 -18.46 33.17
CA LEU A 854 -26.00 -17.34 32.81
C LEU A 854 -27.47 -17.67 32.90
N PRO A 855 -28.28 -16.84 33.60
CA PRO A 855 -29.72 -17.12 33.74
C PRO A 855 -30.55 -16.77 32.47
N GLY A 856 -29.85 -16.27 31.46
CA GLY A 856 -30.45 -15.85 30.17
C GLY A 856 -29.41 -15.22 29.25
N ALA A 857 -29.86 -14.55 28.18
CA ALA A 857 -28.96 -13.88 27.26
C ALA A 857 -28.20 -12.73 27.95
N GLU A 858 -26.87 -12.69 27.78
CA GLU A 858 -25.97 -11.76 28.47
C GLU A 858 -26.34 -10.29 28.24
N ASP A 859 -26.76 -9.95 27.02
CA ASP A 859 -27.15 -8.59 26.60
C ASP A 859 -28.38 -8.04 27.32
N LYS A 860 -29.17 -8.93 27.97
CA LYS A 860 -30.36 -8.57 28.78
C LYS A 860 -30.05 -8.40 30.26
N LEU A 861 -28.85 -8.72 30.68
CA LEU A 861 -28.43 -8.66 32.09
C LEU A 861 -27.65 -7.37 32.38
N PRO A 862 -27.80 -6.78 33.60
CA PRO A 862 -26.97 -5.66 34.03
C PRO A 862 -25.47 -6.04 34.00
N LEU A 863 -24.62 -5.10 33.54
CA LEU A 863 -23.17 -5.32 33.46
C LEU A 863 -22.56 -5.73 34.82
N GLU A 864 -23.00 -5.13 35.90
CA GLU A 864 -22.54 -5.46 37.26
C GLU A 864 -22.83 -6.91 37.63
N GLN A 865 -23.98 -7.47 37.21
CA GLN A 865 -24.36 -8.86 37.48
C GLN A 865 -23.48 -9.82 36.67
N THR A 866 -23.24 -9.52 35.39
CA THR A 866 -22.41 -10.36 34.52
C THR A 866 -20.94 -10.32 34.98
N GLN A 867 -20.45 -9.16 35.41
CA GLN A 867 -19.10 -9.04 35.96
C GLN A 867 -18.94 -9.72 37.32
N ALA A 868 -19.96 -9.67 38.19
CA ALA A 868 -19.95 -10.38 39.47
C ALA A 868 -19.90 -11.90 39.26
N LEU A 869 -20.68 -12.42 38.33
CA LEU A 869 -20.68 -13.85 37.98
C LEU A 869 -19.33 -14.28 37.36
N TRP A 870 -18.75 -13.42 36.49
CA TRP A 870 -17.40 -13.65 35.96
C TRP A 870 -16.34 -13.71 37.07
N ARG A 871 -16.38 -12.71 37.96
CA ARG A 871 -15.48 -12.67 39.14
C ARG A 871 -15.60 -13.93 39.95
N GLU A 872 -16.79 -14.32 40.34
CA GLU A 872 -17.07 -15.55 41.13
C GLU A 872 -16.48 -16.80 40.43
N THR A 873 -16.71 -16.94 39.11
CA THR A 873 -16.20 -18.06 38.35
C THR A 873 -14.69 -18.13 38.35
N VAL A 874 -14.00 -16.98 38.12
CA VAL A 874 -12.53 -16.94 38.16
C VAL A 874 -11.98 -17.20 39.54
N GLU A 875 -12.59 -16.64 40.57
CA GLU A 875 -12.13 -16.77 41.96
C GLU A 875 -12.34 -18.18 42.50
N GLN A 876 -13.40 -18.88 42.13
CA GLN A 876 -13.74 -20.17 42.74
C GLN A 876 -13.26 -21.37 41.93
N GLN A 877 -13.28 -21.27 40.58
CA GLN A 877 -13.14 -22.45 39.74
C GLN A 877 -11.85 -22.51 38.92
N ILE A 878 -11.14 -21.38 38.72
CA ILE A 878 -9.97 -21.32 37.86
C ILE A 878 -8.69 -21.21 38.67
N PHE A 879 -7.76 -22.14 38.41
CA PHE A 879 -6.45 -22.23 39.05
C PHE A 879 -5.35 -22.30 37.98
N VAL A 880 -4.26 -21.53 38.14
CA VAL A 880 -3.22 -21.47 37.13
C VAL A 880 -1.82 -21.51 37.75
N LEU A 881 -1.05 -22.51 37.30
CA LEU A 881 0.35 -22.63 37.63
C LEU A 881 1.20 -21.99 36.52
N CYS A 882 2.00 -21.00 36.89
CA CYS A 882 2.90 -20.30 36.00
C CYS A 882 4.36 -20.66 36.32
N LYS A 883 5.24 -20.60 35.32
CA LYS A 883 6.66 -20.84 35.48
C LYS A 883 7.38 -19.62 36.08
N THR A 884 6.96 -18.42 35.76
CA THR A 884 7.59 -17.16 36.15
C THR A 884 6.59 -16.12 36.65
N LYS A 885 7.09 -15.06 37.30
CA LYS A 885 6.27 -13.93 37.76
C LYS A 885 5.61 -13.17 36.62
N MET A 886 6.30 -13.01 35.46
CA MET A 886 5.75 -12.35 34.30
C MET A 886 4.61 -13.16 33.71
N ALA A 887 4.76 -14.48 33.54
CA ALA A 887 3.70 -15.36 33.10
C ALA A 887 2.47 -15.29 34.03
N GLN A 888 2.70 -15.22 35.37
CA GLN A 888 1.62 -15.00 36.34
C GLN A 888 0.91 -13.64 36.11
N SER A 889 1.68 -12.57 35.88
CA SER A 889 1.13 -11.23 35.64
C SER A 889 0.34 -11.16 34.37
N ILE A 890 0.84 -11.74 33.26
CA ILE A 890 0.15 -11.85 31.97
C ILE A 890 -1.18 -12.61 32.14
N THR A 891 -1.14 -13.78 32.78
CA THR A 891 -2.32 -14.63 33.03
C THR A 891 -3.38 -13.88 33.82
N ARG A 892 -2.99 -13.22 34.91
CA ARG A 892 -3.91 -12.41 35.71
C ARG A 892 -4.56 -11.32 34.85
N ARG A 893 -3.76 -10.58 34.06
CA ARG A 893 -4.23 -9.54 33.14
C ARG A 893 -5.25 -10.10 32.12
N THR A 894 -4.98 -11.28 31.58
CA THR A 894 -5.88 -11.96 30.63
C THR A 894 -7.23 -12.31 31.29
N LEU A 895 -7.22 -12.85 32.51
CA LEU A 895 -8.44 -13.29 33.22
C LEU A 895 -9.27 -12.13 33.76
N VAL A 896 -8.65 -11.17 34.44
CA VAL A 896 -9.37 -10.12 35.21
C VAL A 896 -8.97 -8.69 34.86
N GLY A 897 -8.06 -8.50 33.90
CA GLY A 897 -7.66 -7.16 33.46
C GLY A 897 -6.92 -6.37 34.54
N TYR A 898 -7.31 -5.11 34.71
CA TYR A 898 -6.76 -4.17 35.69
C TYR A 898 -7.61 -4.11 36.98
N GLN A 899 -8.40 -5.16 37.26
CA GLN A 899 -9.17 -5.29 38.49
C GLN A 899 -8.25 -5.81 39.61
N ASP A 900 -7.42 -4.93 40.19
CA ASP A 900 -6.41 -5.31 41.16
C ASP A 900 -7.01 -5.84 42.48
N GLU A 901 -8.25 -5.51 42.79
CA GLU A 901 -8.99 -5.97 43.95
C GLU A 901 -9.53 -7.40 43.84
N TRP A 902 -9.63 -7.95 42.61
CA TRP A 902 -10.17 -9.27 42.37
C TRP A 902 -9.11 -10.35 42.69
N THR A 903 -9.51 -11.38 43.40
CA THR A 903 -8.66 -12.52 43.69
C THR A 903 -8.56 -13.41 42.44
N VAL A 904 -7.37 -13.87 42.10
CA VAL A 904 -7.12 -14.84 41.04
C VAL A 904 -6.20 -15.91 41.55
N ASN A 905 -6.60 -17.18 41.42
CA ASN A 905 -5.79 -18.30 41.90
C ASN A 905 -4.63 -18.60 40.93
N THR A 906 -3.69 -17.67 40.85
CA THR A 906 -2.47 -17.84 40.07
C THR A 906 -1.26 -17.93 40.97
N THR A 907 -0.39 -18.89 40.76
CA THR A 907 0.86 -19.04 41.46
C THR A 907 2.02 -19.32 40.50
N TYR A 908 3.23 -18.95 40.88
CA TYR A 908 4.44 -19.39 40.23
C TYR A 908 5.32 -20.16 41.23
N ILE A 909 6.01 -21.16 40.74
CA ILE A 909 6.88 -21.99 41.57
C ILE A 909 8.30 -21.95 40.97
N PRO A 910 9.27 -21.36 41.69
CA PRO A 910 10.67 -21.35 41.28
C PRO A 910 11.19 -22.76 41.04
N HIS A 911 12.01 -22.94 39.98
CA HIS A 911 12.59 -24.23 39.63
C HIS A 911 11.53 -25.35 39.45
N LEU A 912 10.41 -25.03 38.80
CA LEU A 912 9.25 -25.94 38.68
C LEU A 912 9.62 -27.33 38.12
N LEU A 913 10.39 -27.39 37.02
CA LEU A 913 10.79 -28.65 36.39
C LEU A 913 11.62 -29.52 37.30
N GLU A 914 12.57 -28.93 38.04
CA GLU A 914 13.40 -29.67 39.01
C GLU A 914 12.54 -30.24 40.15
N ARG A 915 11.51 -29.52 40.59
CA ARG A 915 10.59 -29.99 41.64
C ARG A 915 9.67 -31.11 41.14
N MET A 916 9.19 -31.02 39.90
CA MET A 916 8.43 -32.11 39.28
C MET A 916 9.25 -33.40 39.16
N GLU A 917 10.54 -33.26 38.87
CA GLU A 917 11.44 -34.40 38.72
C GLU A 917 11.86 -35.02 40.06
N LYS A 918 12.20 -34.20 41.05
CA LYS A 918 12.75 -34.67 42.34
C LYS A 918 11.69 -35.12 43.33
N ASP A 919 10.54 -34.43 43.41
CA ASP A 919 9.51 -34.74 44.42
C ASP A 919 8.10 -34.37 43.91
N PRO A 920 7.57 -35.11 42.89
CA PRO A 920 6.24 -34.85 42.33
C PRO A 920 5.10 -34.97 43.33
N GLN A 921 5.23 -35.89 44.31
CA GLN A 921 4.23 -36.09 45.35
C GLN A 921 4.09 -34.88 46.31
N ARG A 922 5.20 -34.30 46.72
CA ARG A 922 5.20 -33.11 47.58
C ARG A 922 4.64 -31.91 46.80
N LEU A 923 4.97 -31.77 45.50
CA LEU A 923 4.44 -30.72 44.66
C LEU A 923 2.92 -30.88 44.48
N ALA A 924 2.43 -32.12 44.22
CA ALA A 924 1.02 -32.39 44.09
C ALA A 924 0.26 -32.03 45.39
N LYS A 925 0.77 -32.49 46.55
CA LYS A 925 0.18 -32.12 47.85
C LYS A 925 0.14 -30.62 48.09
N LYS A 926 1.16 -29.86 47.65
CA LYS A 926 1.19 -28.41 47.73
C LYS A 926 0.12 -27.78 46.86
N LEU A 927 0.02 -28.20 45.57
CA LEU A 927 -0.94 -27.65 44.62
C LEU A 927 -2.41 -27.97 44.97
N GLN A 928 -2.62 -29.13 45.66
CA GLN A 928 -3.93 -29.57 46.14
C GLN A 928 -4.30 -29.01 47.54
N ARG A 929 -3.79 -27.81 47.85
CA ARG A 929 -4.14 -27.08 49.07
C ARG A 929 -4.52 -25.65 48.73
N THR A 930 -5.59 -25.17 49.34
CA THR A 930 -6.10 -23.80 49.09
C THR A 930 -5.13 -22.70 49.53
N ASP A 931 -4.23 -22.96 50.52
CA ASP A 931 -3.20 -22.01 50.98
C ASP A 931 -2.08 -21.76 49.94
N THR A 932 -1.95 -22.59 48.93
CA THR A 932 -1.10 -22.32 47.75
C THR A 932 -1.66 -21.18 46.88
N TRP A 933 -2.94 -21.01 46.93
CA TRP A 933 -3.70 -20.12 46.04
C TRP A 933 -4.33 -18.94 46.80
N ARG A 934 -4.74 -19.19 48.08
CA ARG A 934 -5.45 -18.25 48.95
C ARG A 934 -4.93 -18.38 50.40
N LYS A 935 -5.41 -17.53 51.31
CA LYS A 935 -4.95 -17.47 52.68
C LYS A 935 -5.40 -18.65 53.62
N GLU A 936 -6.41 -19.43 53.23
CA GLU A 936 -6.96 -20.53 54.06
C GLU A 936 -6.56 -21.89 53.53
N GLY A 937 -6.13 -22.78 54.38
CA GLY A 937 -5.38 -24.00 54.03
C GLY A 937 -6.17 -25.31 54.09
N GLU A 938 -7.18 -25.53 53.22
CA GLU A 938 -7.90 -26.80 53.12
C GLU A 938 -7.44 -27.68 51.94
N PRO A 939 -7.56 -29.02 52.06
CA PRO A 939 -7.34 -29.92 50.94
C PRO A 939 -8.35 -29.68 49.79
N MET A 940 -7.89 -29.75 48.57
CA MET A 940 -8.76 -29.61 47.38
C MET A 940 -8.36 -30.60 46.30
N LYS A 941 -9.27 -30.87 45.35
CA LYS A 941 -9.02 -31.68 44.15
C LYS A 941 -9.33 -30.84 42.90
N PHE A 942 -8.70 -31.17 41.81
CA PHE A 942 -9.02 -30.62 40.50
C PHE A 942 -9.86 -31.61 39.72
N ASP A 943 -10.91 -31.15 39.06
CA ASP A 943 -11.75 -31.95 38.20
C ASP A 943 -11.13 -32.11 36.82
N ALA A 944 -10.56 -31.03 36.28
CA ALA A 944 -9.81 -31.09 35.04
C ALA A 944 -8.47 -30.36 35.11
N ILE A 945 -7.47 -30.94 34.45
CA ILE A 945 -6.17 -30.32 34.23
C ILE A 945 -5.97 -30.16 32.74
N VAL A 946 -5.77 -28.92 32.28
CA VAL A 946 -5.62 -28.56 30.87
C VAL A 946 -4.31 -27.82 30.63
N GLY A 947 -3.84 -27.79 29.36
CA GLY A 947 -2.70 -26.97 29.01
C GLY A 947 -1.95 -27.41 27.75
N ASN A 948 -0.91 -26.64 27.46
CA ASN A 948 0.08 -26.95 26.44
C ASN A 948 1.49 -26.85 27.08
N PRO A 949 2.00 -27.96 27.67
CA PRO A 949 3.29 -27.96 28.32
C PRO A 949 4.44 -27.74 27.32
N PRO A 950 5.61 -27.22 27.77
CA PRO A 950 6.78 -27.10 26.91
C PRO A 950 7.25 -28.49 26.49
N TYR A 951 7.58 -28.61 25.18
CA TYR A 951 7.95 -29.93 24.63
C TYR A 951 9.36 -30.35 24.97
N GLN A 952 10.30 -29.42 25.00
CA GLN A 952 11.72 -29.70 25.18
C GLN A 952 12.39 -28.59 26.01
N GLU A 953 13.46 -28.94 26.71
CA GLU A 953 14.35 -27.99 27.37
C GLU A 953 15.77 -28.19 26.85
N ASP A 954 16.44 -27.12 26.44
CA ASP A 954 17.86 -27.14 26.10
C ASP A 954 18.67 -27.18 27.38
N THR A 955 19.40 -28.24 27.59
CA THR A 955 20.38 -28.35 28.69
C THR A 955 21.59 -27.47 28.37
N GLY A 956 21.54 -26.19 28.82
CA GLY A 956 22.66 -25.27 28.74
C GLY A 956 23.75 -25.65 29.70
N GLY A 957 24.81 -26.29 29.22
CA GLY A 957 25.99 -26.57 30.01
C GLY A 957 26.95 -27.53 29.32
N GLY A 958 27.99 -27.00 28.69
CA GLY A 958 29.08 -27.81 28.15
C GLY A 958 30.05 -27.00 27.32
N SER A 959 31.31 -26.94 27.75
CA SER A 959 32.41 -26.32 27.02
C SER A 959 32.54 -26.80 25.57
N ALA A 960 33.13 -25.94 24.75
CA ALA A 960 33.26 -26.03 23.28
C ALA A 960 33.98 -27.25 22.69
N ALA A 961 34.01 -28.41 23.37
CA ALA A 961 34.79 -29.57 22.93
C ALA A 961 33.98 -30.81 22.47
N ASN A 962 32.62 -30.80 22.55
CA ASN A 962 31.85 -31.95 22.05
C ASN A 962 30.65 -31.48 21.21
N VAL A 963 30.84 -31.37 19.91
CA VAL A 963 29.84 -31.05 18.88
C VAL A 963 29.09 -32.30 18.39
N ALA A 964 28.91 -33.30 19.24
CA ALA A 964 28.10 -34.46 18.89
C ALA A 964 26.77 -34.40 19.61
N ALA A 965 25.69 -34.09 18.86
CA ALA A 965 24.30 -34.28 19.20
C ALA A 965 23.86 -33.76 20.58
N LYS A 966 23.65 -32.46 20.77
CA LYS A 966 22.79 -31.92 21.83
C LYS A 966 21.34 -32.31 21.51
N GLN A 967 20.90 -33.46 22.01
CA GLN A 967 19.48 -33.82 22.02
C GLN A 967 18.81 -32.95 23.11
N ALA A 968 17.90 -32.05 22.65
CA ALA A 968 17.05 -31.34 23.56
C ALA A 968 16.21 -32.35 24.36
N ARG A 969 16.26 -32.23 25.73
CA ARG A 969 15.54 -33.15 26.62
C ARG A 969 14.04 -32.92 26.53
N PRO A 970 13.19 -33.96 26.30
CA PRO A 970 11.74 -33.80 26.36
C PRO A 970 11.34 -33.52 27.84
N VAL A 971 10.47 -32.54 28.07
CA VAL A 971 10.00 -32.17 29.41
C VAL A 971 8.48 -32.22 29.56
N TYR A 972 7.73 -32.37 28.47
CA TYR A 972 6.26 -32.47 28.51
C TYR A 972 5.78 -33.64 29.35
N ASN A 973 6.48 -34.73 29.36
CA ASN A 973 6.21 -35.92 30.20
C ASN A 973 6.17 -35.59 31.70
N LEU A 974 7.02 -34.70 32.20
CA LEU A 974 7.02 -34.27 33.61
C LEU A 974 5.69 -33.58 33.97
N PHE A 975 5.10 -32.79 33.07
CA PHE A 975 3.81 -32.15 33.29
C PHE A 975 2.67 -33.16 33.31
N VAL A 976 2.70 -34.14 32.38
CA VAL A 976 1.68 -35.21 32.31
C VAL A 976 1.75 -36.11 33.58
N ASP A 977 2.97 -36.49 34.03
CA ASP A 977 3.14 -37.31 35.20
C ASP A 977 2.76 -36.54 36.48
N GLN A 978 3.05 -35.26 36.55
CA GLN A 978 2.60 -34.41 37.64
C GLN A 978 1.08 -34.27 37.67
N ALA A 979 0.43 -34.12 36.52
CA ALA A 979 -1.02 -34.08 36.42
C ALA A 979 -1.66 -35.42 36.89
N LYS A 980 -1.12 -36.56 36.44
CA LYS A 980 -1.56 -37.88 36.89
C LYS A 980 -1.39 -38.06 38.39
N THR A 981 -0.28 -37.57 38.97
CA THR A 981 -0.02 -37.63 40.41
C THR A 981 -1.09 -36.92 41.24
N MET A 982 -1.74 -35.88 40.69
CA MET A 982 -2.84 -35.14 41.32
C MET A 982 -4.21 -35.81 41.18
N GLN A 983 -4.34 -36.87 40.36
CA GLN A 983 -5.54 -37.67 40.17
C GLN A 983 -6.83 -36.82 39.84
N PRO A 984 -6.81 -35.95 38.82
CA PRO A 984 -8.03 -35.25 38.38
C PRO A 984 -8.99 -36.26 37.69
N HIS A 985 -10.23 -35.85 37.46
CA HIS A 985 -11.15 -36.64 36.63
C HIS A 985 -10.72 -36.62 35.15
N TYR A 986 -10.28 -35.44 34.64
CA TYR A 986 -9.90 -35.27 33.23
C TYR A 986 -8.52 -34.62 33.09
N ILE A 987 -7.73 -35.09 32.13
CA ILE A 987 -6.48 -34.47 31.72
C ILE A 987 -6.54 -34.23 30.20
N SER A 988 -6.37 -32.98 29.75
CA SER A 988 -6.33 -32.62 28.35
C SER A 988 -5.12 -31.72 28.07
N MET A 989 -4.09 -32.27 27.41
CA MET A 989 -2.85 -31.57 27.11
C MET A 989 -2.41 -31.79 25.68
N ILE A 990 -1.93 -30.74 25.01
CA ILE A 990 -1.29 -30.86 23.69
C ILE A 990 0.12 -31.41 23.86
N MET A 991 0.41 -32.50 23.18
CA MET A 991 1.72 -33.15 23.20
C MET A 991 2.25 -33.34 21.78
N PRO A 992 3.58 -33.48 21.62
CA PRO A 992 4.16 -33.88 20.33
C PRO A 992 3.65 -35.26 19.92
N ALA A 993 3.40 -35.47 18.62
CA ALA A 993 3.03 -36.76 18.08
C ALA A 993 4.17 -37.80 18.17
#